data_447d0f37fa605b0890b6326b7a475175
#
_entry.id   447d0f37fa605b0890b6326b7a475175
#
_cell.length_a   1.000
_cell.length_b   1.000
_cell.length_c   1.000
_cell.angle_alpha   90.00
_cell.angle_beta   90.00
_cell.angle_gamma   90.00
#
_symmetry.space_group_name_H-M   'P 1'
#
loop_
_entity.id
_entity.type
_entity.pdbx_description
1 polymer ?
#
loop_
_entity_poly.entity_id
_entity_poly.type
_entity_poly.pdbx_seq_one_letter_code
_entity_poly.pdbx_strand_id
1 'polypeptide(L)'
;MQVRTSALASIVQRLSNLTNITTPNSLRSTHDDLIRLSIFFDDNGQNDIQDQFRQVRGFQAVLHVLETAVQCAEAQGELANISLEQNFVHVAIDVLNVLTKALRRHHGNSRYFTKRVSGGGWIALRHLVQHVSSIIVNSSPKDNQFDDLLRLLGATLALALGDVACNNILKPLWNEQPNGVEELPNGKASQETMDVQETLTSARMQFLVRDCFDENERILHSEAMTILSDFYTLLCENDFSKDSAVLPIAVLTILDCLIGTAESNRVAAHDAGTLSVLLPHLAGKNLDEHEAALLRKLCKSLLPLGTRRLEETAQIFKLACENDSVKGILLEALQQSKQPPAIQFDLSHSGHCSVELASLPRPFPPTSGYTFTSWIKINQFDSDCHTTIFGAFDASQTCFVLVYIEKETHQLILQTSVTAKRPSVRFKKFRFEAGEWYHIAVVHRPSRTSGSSPAILYVNGRCIEEQHCTYPEVPPLIPERAPVPSQVVNTTRRPVQAFFGTPQDLASQVADRVLRLKWSLASAYLIEASLSPELVAVHQKLGPRYCGNFQDCVGPFLTYRASAELNRYNEMLHADKDDKSEIVKATQSQGSELLPEGKIMISMSASAIVNMNGLLANGINITDMLSEKAAEHLQTLTRNGNPILLNAARPTINEAITRSYGAAVITGNPILTLTHGLDDGSWQIGGCLPINMKIIQSASTADSLVTSVELLFQCILDNWRTSEVMEKDNGFGILAVLLREKLGIYTSGSGSNRT
;
A
#
# COMPACT_ATOMS: atom_id res chain seq x y z
N MET A 1 13.55 -36.66 -13.51
CA MET A 1 13.01 -36.10 -12.30
C MET A 1 13.66 -36.68 -11.04
N GLN A 2 13.55 -37.98 -10.73
CA GLN A 2 14.12 -38.60 -9.49
C GLN A 2 15.62 -38.34 -9.27
N VAL A 3 16.46 -38.37 -10.31
CA VAL A 3 17.92 -38.11 -10.19
C VAL A 3 18.22 -36.67 -9.79
N ARG A 4 17.46 -35.69 -10.29
CA ARG A 4 17.60 -34.27 -9.96
C ARG A 4 17.17 -33.99 -8.50
N THR A 5 16.08 -34.61 -8.07
CA THR A 5 15.59 -34.49 -6.68
C THR A 5 16.61 -35.04 -5.66
N SER A 6 17.26 -36.15 -6.00
CA SER A 6 18.30 -36.72 -5.14
C SER A 6 19.57 -35.85 -5.10
N ALA A 7 19.95 -35.22 -6.20
CA ALA A 7 21.08 -34.30 -6.25
C ALA A 7 20.82 -33.01 -5.43
N LEU A 8 19.62 -32.42 -5.59
CA LEU A 8 19.19 -31.27 -4.79
C LEU A 8 19.22 -31.59 -3.28
N ALA A 9 18.60 -32.71 -2.89
CA ALA A 9 18.58 -33.17 -1.49
C ALA A 9 19.98 -33.39 -0.94
N SER A 10 20.90 -33.99 -1.73
CA SER A 10 22.29 -34.20 -1.32
C SER A 10 23.05 -32.89 -1.07
N ILE A 11 22.88 -31.88 -1.93
CA ILE A 11 23.50 -30.55 -1.73
C ILE A 11 22.95 -29.90 -0.48
N VAL A 12 21.61 -29.85 -0.34
CA VAL A 12 20.96 -29.26 0.84
C VAL A 12 21.39 -29.96 2.15
N GLN A 13 21.56 -31.30 2.13
CA GLN A 13 22.05 -32.04 3.29
C GLN A 13 23.49 -31.70 3.64
N ARG A 14 24.38 -31.53 2.64
CA ARG A 14 25.77 -31.07 2.89
C ARG A 14 25.78 -29.69 3.52
N LEU A 15 25.00 -28.75 3.01
CA LEU A 15 24.89 -27.39 3.54
C LEU A 15 24.29 -27.37 4.96
N SER A 16 23.31 -28.24 5.24
CA SER A 16 22.72 -28.36 6.60
C SER A 16 23.67 -28.93 7.64
N ASN A 17 24.65 -29.75 7.22
CA ASN A 17 25.62 -30.37 8.10
C ASN A 17 26.93 -29.57 8.22
N LEU A 18 26.96 -28.35 7.67
CA LEU A 18 28.12 -27.49 7.69
C LEU A 18 28.38 -27.01 9.14
N THR A 19 29.53 -27.32 9.70
CA THR A 19 29.88 -26.92 11.08
C THR A 19 30.97 -25.87 11.13
N ASN A 20 31.72 -25.69 10.05
CA ASN A 20 32.84 -24.76 10.03
C ASN A 20 33.21 -24.35 8.59
N ILE A 21 33.47 -23.05 8.38
CA ILE A 21 33.82 -22.45 7.07
C ILE A 21 35.16 -21.69 7.20
N THR A 22 36.15 -22.22 7.95
CA THR A 22 37.40 -21.50 8.22
C THR A 22 38.51 -21.79 7.23
N THR A 23 38.39 -22.84 6.41
CA THR A 23 39.44 -23.19 5.44
C THR A 23 39.10 -22.73 4.05
N PRO A 24 40.07 -22.29 3.22
CA PRO A 24 39.82 -21.90 1.83
C PRO A 24 39.12 -22.98 1.00
N ASN A 25 39.40 -24.26 1.31
CA ASN A 25 38.73 -25.40 0.63
C ASN A 25 37.27 -25.56 1.04
N SER A 26 36.91 -25.33 2.33
CA SER A 26 35.53 -25.40 2.79
C SER A 26 34.71 -24.25 2.22
N LEU A 27 35.27 -23.04 2.16
CA LEU A 27 34.66 -21.87 1.52
C LEU A 27 34.38 -22.13 0.04
N ARG A 28 35.37 -22.63 -0.71
CA ARG A 28 35.24 -22.94 -2.13
C ARG A 28 34.20 -24.03 -2.40
N SER A 29 34.19 -25.06 -1.56
CA SER A 29 33.17 -26.13 -1.67
C SER A 29 31.76 -25.61 -1.40
N THR A 30 31.60 -24.73 -0.40
CA THR A 30 30.31 -24.09 -0.07
C THR A 30 29.83 -23.19 -1.19
N HIS A 31 30.72 -22.37 -1.74
CA HIS A 31 30.46 -21.53 -2.92
C HIS A 31 30.02 -22.36 -4.12
N ASP A 32 30.76 -23.45 -4.44
CA ASP A 32 30.39 -24.34 -5.55
C ASP A 32 29.02 -25.00 -5.33
N ASP A 33 28.68 -25.41 -4.12
CA ASP A 33 27.38 -25.99 -3.80
C ASP A 33 26.23 -24.96 -3.91
N LEU A 34 26.44 -23.70 -3.49
CA LEU A 34 25.46 -22.62 -3.63
C LEU A 34 25.24 -22.24 -5.10
N ILE A 35 26.31 -22.16 -5.91
CA ILE A 35 26.22 -21.94 -7.35
C ILE A 35 25.43 -23.08 -8.01
N ARG A 36 25.72 -24.34 -7.67
CA ARG A 36 24.96 -25.49 -8.19
C ARG A 36 23.48 -25.40 -7.82
N LEU A 37 23.15 -25.02 -6.57
CA LEU A 37 21.76 -24.77 -6.20
C LEU A 37 21.12 -23.67 -7.05
N SER A 38 21.83 -22.58 -7.28
CA SER A 38 21.35 -21.47 -8.11
C SER A 38 21.03 -21.91 -9.54
N ILE A 39 21.86 -22.78 -10.14
CA ILE A 39 21.66 -23.33 -11.50
C ILE A 39 20.41 -24.22 -11.58
N PHE A 40 20.06 -24.96 -10.52
CA PHE A 40 18.84 -25.79 -10.53
C PHE A 40 17.57 -24.96 -10.75
N PHE A 41 17.53 -23.71 -10.32
CA PHE A 41 16.38 -22.82 -10.51
C PHE A 41 16.28 -22.20 -11.92
N ASP A 42 17.32 -22.29 -12.76
CA ASP A 42 17.32 -21.72 -14.10
C ASP A 42 16.72 -22.67 -15.15
N ASP A 43 16.49 -23.94 -14.81
CA ASP A 43 15.96 -24.98 -15.71
C ASP A 43 14.42 -24.86 -15.88
N ASN A 44 13.92 -25.39 -17.02
CA ASN A 44 12.48 -25.54 -17.29
C ASN A 44 11.82 -26.43 -16.22
N GLY A 45 10.81 -25.92 -15.52
CA GLY A 45 10.16 -26.58 -14.37
C GLY A 45 10.46 -25.92 -13.05
N GLN A 46 10.74 -24.63 -13.05
CA GLN A 46 11.13 -23.83 -11.90
C GLN A 46 10.22 -24.02 -10.68
N ASN A 47 8.89 -24.05 -10.84
CA ASN A 47 7.95 -24.22 -9.73
C ASN A 47 8.11 -25.55 -8.99
N ASP A 48 8.34 -26.66 -9.72
CA ASP A 48 8.54 -27.98 -9.12
C ASP A 48 9.84 -28.04 -8.30
N ILE A 49 10.90 -27.40 -8.79
CA ILE A 49 12.19 -27.33 -8.09
C ILE A 49 12.07 -26.44 -6.84
N GLN A 50 11.35 -25.34 -6.92
CA GLN A 50 11.08 -24.45 -5.79
C GLN A 50 10.27 -25.18 -4.70
N ASP A 51 9.29 -26.01 -5.06
CA ASP A 51 8.55 -26.84 -4.12
C ASP A 51 9.42 -27.92 -3.47
N GLN A 52 10.27 -28.59 -4.27
CA GLN A 52 11.22 -29.58 -3.77
C GLN A 52 12.23 -28.95 -2.81
N PHE A 53 12.77 -27.79 -3.14
CA PHE A 53 13.68 -27.03 -2.27
C PHE A 53 13.06 -26.75 -0.89
N ARG A 54 11.76 -26.36 -0.87
CA ARG A 54 11.02 -26.18 0.38
C ARG A 54 10.88 -27.50 1.16
N GLN A 55 10.54 -28.59 0.46
CA GLN A 55 10.33 -29.91 1.08
C GLN A 55 11.60 -30.47 1.72
N VAL A 56 12.76 -30.26 1.11
CA VAL A 56 14.06 -30.68 1.67
C VAL A 56 14.65 -29.69 2.68
N ARG A 57 13.87 -28.71 3.13
CA ARG A 57 14.30 -27.65 4.07
C ARG A 57 15.45 -26.78 3.56
N GLY A 58 15.48 -26.51 2.28
CA GLY A 58 16.54 -25.73 1.64
C GLY A 58 16.70 -24.32 2.20
N PHE A 59 15.61 -23.66 2.61
CA PHE A 59 15.68 -22.33 3.23
C PHE A 59 16.46 -22.34 4.54
N GLN A 60 16.22 -23.33 5.41
CA GLN A 60 16.95 -23.48 6.66
C GLN A 60 18.43 -23.77 6.43
N ALA A 61 18.74 -24.62 5.43
CA ALA A 61 20.12 -24.95 5.09
C ALA A 61 20.89 -23.70 4.60
N VAL A 62 20.28 -22.89 3.73
CA VAL A 62 20.93 -21.70 3.18
C VAL A 62 21.13 -20.63 4.26
N LEU A 63 20.16 -20.41 5.15
CA LEU A 63 20.33 -19.49 6.28
C LEU A 63 21.39 -20.00 7.26
N HIS A 64 21.44 -21.31 7.50
CA HIS A 64 22.48 -21.93 8.35
C HIS A 64 23.90 -21.74 7.81
N VAL A 65 24.07 -21.77 6.49
CA VAL A 65 25.37 -21.45 5.86
C VAL A 65 25.77 -20.01 6.20
N LEU A 66 24.86 -19.06 6.05
CA LEU A 66 25.15 -17.66 6.35
C LEU A 66 25.43 -17.44 7.84
N GLU A 67 24.66 -18.08 8.71
CA GLU A 67 24.87 -18.05 10.17
C GLU A 67 26.24 -18.62 10.56
N THR A 68 26.60 -19.78 10.01
CA THR A 68 27.92 -20.41 10.24
C THR A 68 29.05 -19.53 9.72
N ALA A 69 28.86 -18.88 8.57
CA ALA A 69 29.85 -17.96 8.01
C ALA A 69 30.07 -16.74 8.91
N VAL A 70 28.99 -16.13 9.42
CA VAL A 70 29.05 -15.03 10.39
C VAL A 70 29.77 -15.45 11.67
N GLN A 71 29.38 -16.57 12.29
CA GLN A 71 29.99 -17.09 13.52
C GLN A 71 31.49 -17.37 13.33
N CYS A 72 31.88 -17.91 12.17
CA CYS A 72 33.29 -18.17 11.88
C CYS A 72 34.09 -16.88 11.71
N ALA A 73 33.51 -15.87 11.06
CA ALA A 73 34.17 -14.57 10.88
C ALA A 73 34.33 -13.83 12.21
N GLU A 74 33.33 -13.82 13.08
CA GLU A 74 33.39 -13.23 14.42
C GLU A 74 34.42 -13.95 15.34
N ALA A 75 34.54 -15.26 15.22
CA ALA A 75 35.46 -16.07 16.04
C ALA A 75 36.94 -15.89 15.64
N GLN A 76 37.23 -15.48 14.41
CA GLN A 76 38.63 -15.35 13.94
C GLN A 76 39.30 -14.04 14.35
N GLY A 77 38.52 -12.99 14.73
CA GLY A 77 39.08 -11.72 15.22
C GLY A 77 40.25 -11.19 14.40
N GLU A 78 41.09 -10.33 14.94
CA GLU A 78 42.20 -9.59 14.31
C GLU A 78 43.26 -10.38 13.49
N LEU A 79 43.10 -11.69 13.29
CA LEU A 79 44.07 -12.59 12.63
C LEU A 79 43.67 -13.03 11.21
N ALA A 80 42.63 -12.47 10.64
CA ALA A 80 42.13 -12.92 9.33
C ALA A 80 43.02 -12.51 8.17
N ASN A 81 43.43 -13.48 7.35
CA ASN A 81 44.10 -13.24 6.09
C ASN A 81 43.13 -12.60 5.08
N ILE A 82 43.50 -11.55 4.41
CA ILE A 82 42.71 -10.78 3.40
C ILE A 82 41.97 -11.67 2.39
N SER A 83 42.50 -12.83 2.03
CA SER A 83 41.89 -13.79 1.11
C SER A 83 40.64 -14.51 1.65
N LEU A 84 40.44 -14.59 2.95
CA LEU A 84 39.28 -15.19 3.60
C LEU A 84 38.10 -14.23 3.65
N GLU A 85 38.34 -12.96 3.85
CA GLU A 85 37.33 -11.92 3.95
C GLU A 85 36.57 -11.74 2.61
N GLN A 86 37.30 -11.71 1.48
CA GLN A 86 36.67 -11.62 0.15
C GLN A 86 35.79 -12.84 -0.15
N ASN A 87 36.21 -14.04 0.23
CA ASN A 87 35.43 -15.26 0.04
C ASN A 87 34.15 -15.32 0.89
N PHE A 88 34.16 -14.69 2.08
CA PHE A 88 33.00 -14.59 2.98
C PHE A 88 31.86 -13.75 2.36
N VAL A 89 32.17 -12.60 1.80
CA VAL A 89 31.20 -11.73 1.12
C VAL A 89 30.57 -12.44 -0.08
N HIS A 90 31.35 -13.19 -0.83
CA HIS A 90 30.85 -14.00 -1.95
C HIS A 90 29.84 -15.07 -1.50
N VAL A 91 30.08 -15.75 -0.39
CA VAL A 91 29.12 -16.71 0.17
C VAL A 91 27.83 -16.02 0.56
N ALA A 92 27.87 -14.83 1.17
CA ALA A 92 26.67 -14.08 1.51
C ALA A 92 25.87 -13.67 0.26
N ILE A 93 26.54 -13.22 -0.80
CA ILE A 93 25.92 -12.88 -2.09
C ILE A 93 25.29 -14.12 -2.72
N ASP A 94 25.96 -15.28 -2.71
CA ASP A 94 25.42 -16.52 -3.26
C ASP A 94 24.18 -17.00 -2.50
N VAL A 95 24.16 -16.86 -1.18
CA VAL A 95 22.99 -17.13 -0.36
C VAL A 95 21.82 -16.25 -0.76
N LEU A 96 22.02 -14.93 -0.95
CA LEU A 96 20.99 -14.01 -1.41
C LEU A 96 20.51 -14.37 -2.82
N ASN A 97 21.40 -14.77 -3.72
CA ASN A 97 21.06 -15.21 -5.07
C ASN A 97 20.19 -16.48 -5.08
N VAL A 98 20.52 -17.46 -4.26
CA VAL A 98 19.71 -18.69 -4.09
C VAL A 98 18.33 -18.33 -3.54
N LEU A 99 18.25 -17.46 -2.52
CA LEU A 99 16.98 -17.00 -1.96
C LEU A 99 16.14 -16.23 -2.98
N THR A 100 16.76 -15.35 -3.77
CA THR A 100 16.09 -14.61 -4.84
C THR A 100 15.41 -15.56 -5.82
N LYS A 101 16.13 -16.59 -6.31
CA LYS A 101 15.58 -17.57 -7.24
C LYS A 101 14.52 -18.48 -6.59
N ALA A 102 14.75 -18.92 -5.35
CA ALA A 102 13.84 -19.78 -4.60
C ALA A 102 12.51 -19.10 -4.28
N LEU A 103 12.50 -17.79 -4.07
CA LEU A 103 11.31 -16.98 -3.74
C LEU A 103 10.62 -16.42 -4.98
N ARG A 104 11.32 -16.29 -6.11
CA ARG A 104 10.85 -15.62 -7.33
C ARG A 104 9.48 -16.14 -7.77
N ARG A 105 8.45 -15.29 -7.70
CA ARG A 105 7.07 -15.56 -8.13
C ARG A 105 6.46 -16.87 -7.59
N HIS A 106 6.95 -17.35 -6.44
CA HIS A 106 6.48 -18.60 -5.84
C HIS A 106 5.85 -18.34 -4.46
N HIS A 107 4.53 -18.13 -4.43
CA HIS A 107 3.79 -17.75 -3.21
C HIS A 107 3.91 -18.77 -2.08
N GLY A 108 3.95 -20.08 -2.40
CA GLY A 108 4.14 -21.13 -1.39
C GLY A 108 5.48 -21.01 -0.66
N ASN A 109 6.55 -20.67 -1.37
CA ASN A 109 7.87 -20.48 -0.78
C ASN A 109 7.95 -19.17 -0.02
N SER A 110 7.40 -18.09 -0.53
CA SER A 110 7.33 -16.81 0.19
C SER A 110 6.60 -16.97 1.53
N ARG A 111 5.44 -17.62 1.54
CA ARG A 111 4.69 -17.92 2.76
C ARG A 111 5.46 -18.82 3.73
N TYR A 112 6.12 -19.87 3.20
CA TYR A 112 6.93 -20.77 4.02
C TYR A 112 8.10 -20.04 4.65
N PHE A 113 8.82 -19.23 3.86
CA PHE A 113 9.96 -18.45 4.34
C PHE A 113 9.53 -17.48 5.43
N THR A 114 8.43 -16.77 5.26
CA THR A 114 7.92 -15.82 6.27
C THR A 114 7.46 -16.50 7.56
N LYS A 115 6.74 -17.64 7.48
CA LYS A 115 6.03 -18.21 8.66
C LYS A 115 6.63 -19.49 9.24
N ARG A 116 7.31 -20.32 8.44
CA ARG A 116 7.73 -21.66 8.83
C ARG A 116 9.22 -21.81 9.09
N VAL A 117 10.02 -20.88 8.58
CA VAL A 117 11.44 -20.82 8.93
C VAL A 117 11.55 -20.32 10.38
N SER A 118 12.40 -21.00 11.16
CA SER A 118 12.60 -20.73 12.59
C SER A 118 12.96 -19.26 12.84
N GLY A 119 12.24 -18.60 13.72
CA GLY A 119 12.44 -17.16 14.01
C GLY A 119 11.88 -16.19 12.96
N GLY A 120 11.24 -16.71 11.87
CA GLY A 120 10.81 -15.92 10.72
C GLY A 120 11.97 -15.67 9.75
N GLY A 121 11.87 -16.20 8.51
CA GLY A 121 12.98 -16.16 7.54
C GLY A 121 13.48 -14.75 7.23
N TRP A 122 12.58 -13.79 7.07
CA TRP A 122 12.97 -12.38 6.82
C TRP A 122 13.66 -11.73 8.01
N ILE A 123 13.22 -12.02 9.25
CA ILE A 123 13.82 -11.47 10.46
C ILE A 123 15.23 -12.05 10.63
N ALA A 124 15.39 -13.37 10.48
CA ALA A 124 16.67 -14.03 10.54
C ALA A 124 17.65 -13.50 9.46
N LEU A 125 17.17 -13.39 8.22
CA LEU A 125 17.96 -12.85 7.12
C LEU A 125 18.40 -11.42 7.38
N ARG A 126 17.50 -10.55 7.86
CA ARG A 126 17.80 -9.17 8.22
C ARG A 126 18.95 -9.08 9.22
N HIS A 127 18.87 -9.84 10.32
CA HIS A 127 19.93 -9.89 11.32
C HIS A 127 21.26 -10.38 10.75
N LEU A 128 21.23 -11.46 9.95
CA LEU A 128 22.43 -12.00 9.34
C LEU A 128 23.09 -11.02 8.37
N VAL A 129 22.31 -10.34 7.51
CA VAL A 129 22.85 -9.33 6.59
C VAL A 129 23.42 -8.12 7.34
N GLN A 130 22.78 -7.69 8.45
CA GLN A 130 23.33 -6.65 9.32
C GLN A 130 24.68 -7.06 9.92
N HIS A 131 24.81 -8.29 10.41
CA HIS A 131 26.08 -8.82 10.92
C HIS A 131 27.16 -8.89 9.84
N VAL A 132 26.82 -9.39 8.64
CA VAL A 132 27.74 -9.40 7.48
C VAL A 132 28.23 -8.00 7.17
N SER A 133 27.31 -7.03 7.09
CA SER A 133 27.65 -5.65 6.81
C SER A 133 28.54 -5.02 7.88
N SER A 134 28.27 -5.33 9.17
CA SER A 134 29.11 -4.86 10.30
C SER A 134 30.50 -5.47 10.26
N ILE A 135 30.64 -6.75 9.87
CA ILE A 135 31.95 -7.40 9.70
C ILE A 135 32.75 -6.72 8.58
N ILE A 136 32.12 -6.46 7.43
CA ILE A 136 32.77 -5.74 6.31
C ILE A 136 33.28 -4.38 6.77
N VAL A 137 32.47 -3.61 7.48
CA VAL A 137 32.81 -2.28 7.98
C VAL A 137 33.99 -2.33 8.97
N ASN A 138 34.05 -3.34 9.83
CA ASN A 138 35.05 -3.40 10.91
C ASN A 138 36.34 -4.10 10.53
N SER A 139 36.33 -5.02 9.55
CA SER A 139 37.43 -5.94 9.28
C SER A 139 38.14 -5.73 7.96
N SER A 140 37.45 -5.25 6.91
CA SER A 140 38.05 -5.16 5.57
C SER A 140 38.99 -3.94 5.41
N PRO A 141 40.07 -4.05 4.61
CA PRO A 141 40.85 -2.89 4.19
C PRO A 141 39.96 -1.84 3.55
N LYS A 142 40.20 -0.55 3.81
CA LYS A 142 39.38 0.56 3.35
C LYS A 142 39.08 0.54 1.84
N ASP A 143 40.03 0.08 1.02
CA ASP A 143 39.91 0.02 -0.44
C ASP A 143 38.89 -1.04 -0.92
N ASN A 144 38.66 -2.12 -0.16
CA ASN A 144 37.76 -3.21 -0.52
C ASN A 144 36.37 -3.05 0.12
N GLN A 145 36.24 -2.30 1.22
CA GLN A 145 34.98 -2.10 1.94
C GLN A 145 33.88 -1.55 1.04
N PHE A 146 34.20 -0.59 0.21
CA PHE A 146 33.27 0.06 -0.69
C PHE A 146 32.69 -0.94 -1.70
N ASP A 147 33.55 -1.70 -2.38
CA ASP A 147 33.15 -2.67 -3.39
C ASP A 147 32.33 -3.82 -2.78
N ASP A 148 32.74 -4.32 -1.62
CA ASP A 148 32.05 -5.42 -0.93
C ASP A 148 30.68 -5.01 -0.44
N LEU A 149 30.53 -3.80 0.12
CA LEU A 149 29.23 -3.25 0.53
C LEU A 149 28.32 -3.01 -0.67
N LEU A 150 28.84 -2.46 -1.78
CA LEU A 150 28.06 -2.28 -3.01
C LEU A 150 27.59 -3.60 -3.61
N ARG A 151 28.41 -4.65 -3.60
CA ARG A 151 28.01 -5.98 -4.08
C ARG A 151 26.93 -6.59 -3.21
N LEU A 152 27.06 -6.47 -1.88
CA LEU A 152 26.05 -6.95 -0.93
C LEU A 152 24.74 -6.17 -1.08
N LEU A 153 24.83 -4.85 -1.26
CA LEU A 153 23.68 -3.97 -1.53
C LEU A 153 23.02 -4.37 -2.85
N GLY A 154 23.78 -4.64 -3.91
CA GLY A 154 23.27 -5.14 -5.19
C GLY A 154 22.54 -6.46 -5.08
N ALA A 155 23.08 -7.41 -4.32
CA ALA A 155 22.43 -8.70 -4.07
C ALA A 155 21.12 -8.56 -3.26
N THR A 156 21.09 -7.63 -2.29
CA THR A 156 19.88 -7.33 -1.51
C THR A 156 18.83 -6.64 -2.37
N LEU A 157 19.25 -5.75 -3.28
CA LEU A 157 18.39 -5.11 -4.27
C LEU A 157 17.79 -6.15 -5.22
N ALA A 158 18.59 -7.09 -5.72
CA ALA A 158 18.12 -8.20 -6.56
C ALA A 158 17.08 -9.07 -5.83
N LEU A 159 17.27 -9.30 -4.53
CA LEU A 159 16.28 -9.99 -3.71
C LEU A 159 14.97 -9.18 -3.60
N ALA A 160 15.03 -7.86 -3.42
CA ALA A 160 13.85 -6.99 -3.37
C ALA A 160 13.07 -7.02 -4.69
N LEU A 161 13.77 -6.98 -5.82
CA LEU A 161 13.18 -7.01 -7.17
C LEU A 161 12.84 -8.44 -7.65
N GLY A 162 13.33 -9.48 -6.97
CA GLY A 162 13.10 -10.88 -7.31
C GLY A 162 13.80 -11.32 -8.61
N ASP A 163 14.88 -10.62 -9.00
CA ASP A 163 15.66 -10.96 -10.19
C ASP A 163 17.17 -10.84 -9.94
N VAL A 164 17.88 -11.95 -10.07
CA VAL A 164 19.34 -12.04 -9.90
C VAL A 164 20.10 -11.17 -10.92
N ALA A 165 19.53 -10.92 -12.09
CA ALA A 165 20.14 -10.02 -13.07
C ALA A 165 20.35 -8.60 -12.50
N CYS A 166 19.49 -8.20 -11.56
CA CYS A 166 19.57 -6.92 -10.87
C CYS A 166 20.81 -6.77 -9.95
N ASN A 167 21.54 -7.84 -9.63
CA ASN A 167 22.84 -7.73 -8.94
C ASN A 167 23.83 -6.82 -9.69
N ASN A 168 23.71 -6.79 -11.01
CA ASN A 168 24.61 -6.03 -11.88
C ASN A 168 24.14 -4.58 -12.10
N ILE A 169 23.00 -4.17 -11.57
CA ILE A 169 22.50 -2.80 -11.71
C ILE A 169 23.52 -1.80 -11.18
N LEU A 170 24.16 -2.11 -10.06
CA LEU A 170 25.17 -1.26 -9.46
C LEU A 170 26.61 -1.45 -10.03
N LYS A 171 26.77 -2.33 -11.05
CA LYS A 171 28.08 -2.62 -11.65
C LYS A 171 28.80 -1.38 -12.23
N PRO A 172 28.13 -0.41 -12.84
CA PRO A 172 28.77 0.82 -13.27
C PRO A 172 29.50 1.56 -12.15
N LEU A 173 29.01 1.45 -10.91
CA LEU A 173 29.60 2.08 -9.74
C LEU A 173 30.90 1.40 -9.27
N TRP A 174 31.11 0.12 -9.59
CA TRP A 174 32.33 -0.64 -9.22
C TRP A 174 33.51 -0.30 -10.11
N ASN A 175 33.29 0.16 -11.34
CA ASN A 175 34.33 0.44 -12.33
C ASN A 175 34.80 1.88 -12.27
N GLU A 176 34.11 2.75 -11.53
CA GLU A 176 34.51 4.13 -11.33
C GLU A 176 35.24 4.29 -9.99
N GLN A 177 36.37 3.57 -9.80
CA GLN A 177 37.30 3.97 -8.74
C GLN A 177 37.76 5.42 -8.98
N PRO A 178 38.02 6.20 -7.93
CA PRO A 178 38.57 7.54 -8.04
C PRO A 178 40.06 7.51 -8.47
N ASN A 179 40.43 6.65 -9.42
CA ASN A 179 41.72 6.57 -10.02
C ASN A 179 41.78 7.48 -11.23
N GLY A 180 42.00 8.73 -11.00
CA GLY A 180 42.16 9.72 -12.06
C GLY A 180 42.49 11.09 -11.52
N VAL A 181 43.30 11.15 -10.48
CA VAL A 181 44.15 12.35 -10.28
C VAL A 181 45.25 12.28 -11.33
N GLU A 182 44.98 12.78 -12.54
CA GLU A 182 46.05 13.29 -13.37
C GLU A 182 46.75 14.38 -12.53
N GLU A 183 47.93 14.08 -12.02
CA GLU A 183 48.82 15.04 -11.41
C GLU A 183 49.07 16.18 -12.41
N LEU A 184 48.30 17.25 -12.28
CA LEU A 184 48.66 18.51 -12.88
C LEU A 184 49.86 19.07 -12.10
N PRO A 185 51.00 19.35 -12.78
CA PRO A 185 52.18 19.82 -12.10
C PRO A 185 51.99 21.27 -11.63
N ASN A 186 52.15 21.47 -10.33
CA ASN A 186 52.33 22.73 -9.63
C ASN A 186 51.17 23.72 -9.56
N GLY A 187 50.55 23.80 -8.42
CA GLY A 187 49.77 24.98 -8.02
C GLY A 187 48.87 24.74 -6.82
N LYS A 188 49.04 25.47 -5.79
CA LYS A 188 48.30 25.53 -4.53
C LYS A 188 46.81 25.24 -4.72
N ALA A 189 46.34 24.06 -4.28
CA ALA A 189 44.94 23.77 -4.16
C ALA A 189 44.36 24.68 -3.06
N SER A 190 43.48 25.58 -3.44
CA SER A 190 42.68 26.36 -2.50
C SER A 190 41.55 25.48 -1.91
N GLN A 191 41.18 25.76 -0.70
CA GLN A 191 40.12 25.03 0.06
C GLN A 191 38.77 24.96 -0.70
N GLU A 192 38.52 25.96 -1.56
CA GLU A 192 37.34 26.02 -2.43
C GLU A 192 37.29 24.92 -3.52
N THR A 193 38.47 24.42 -3.97
CA THR A 193 38.52 23.33 -4.97
C THR A 193 38.19 21.95 -4.37
N MET A 194 38.45 21.75 -3.07
CA MET A 194 38.06 20.50 -2.39
C MET A 194 36.55 20.39 -2.21
N ASP A 195 35.85 21.47 -1.80
CA ASP A 195 34.41 21.48 -1.64
C ASP A 195 33.67 21.28 -2.98
N VAL A 196 34.18 21.85 -4.07
CA VAL A 196 33.62 21.65 -5.41
C VAL A 196 33.80 20.20 -5.90
N GLN A 197 34.91 19.55 -5.54
CA GLN A 197 35.20 18.18 -5.95
C GLN A 197 34.32 17.14 -5.17
N GLU A 198 34.06 17.36 -3.88
CA GLU A 198 33.14 16.55 -3.09
C GLU A 198 31.67 16.71 -3.58
N THR A 199 31.23 17.90 -3.88
CA THR A 199 29.91 18.21 -4.40
C THR A 199 29.67 17.56 -5.77
N LEU A 200 30.68 17.60 -6.66
CA LEU A 200 30.65 16.93 -7.98
C LEU A 200 30.57 15.40 -7.84
N THR A 201 31.26 14.80 -6.88
CA THR A 201 31.23 13.35 -6.64
C THR A 201 29.87 12.88 -6.17
N SER A 202 29.24 13.59 -5.25
CA SER A 202 27.86 13.27 -4.76
C SER A 202 26.83 13.42 -5.86
N ALA A 203 26.89 14.47 -6.66
CA ALA A 203 25.98 14.69 -7.80
C ALA A 203 26.20 13.63 -8.90
N ARG A 204 27.45 13.24 -9.16
CA ARG A 204 27.81 12.19 -10.11
C ARG A 204 27.28 10.83 -9.65
N MET A 205 27.42 10.51 -8.36
CA MET A 205 26.88 9.28 -7.80
C MET A 205 25.35 9.20 -7.95
N GLN A 206 24.64 10.29 -7.64
CA GLN A 206 23.18 10.33 -7.83
C GLN A 206 22.80 10.12 -9.30
N PHE A 207 23.53 10.70 -10.23
CA PHE A 207 23.30 10.54 -11.67
C PHE A 207 23.52 9.08 -12.10
N LEU A 208 24.65 8.48 -11.73
CA LEU A 208 24.98 7.09 -12.08
C LEU A 208 23.98 6.08 -11.50
N VAL A 209 23.56 6.27 -10.24
CA VAL A 209 22.56 5.41 -9.63
C VAL A 209 21.22 5.54 -10.38
N ARG A 210 20.78 6.75 -10.71
CA ARG A 210 19.52 6.97 -11.44
C ARG A 210 19.54 6.36 -12.84
N ASP A 211 20.68 6.43 -13.53
CA ASP A 211 20.85 5.85 -14.88
C ASP A 211 20.79 4.32 -14.87
N CYS A 212 21.01 3.71 -13.70
CA CYS A 212 20.94 2.26 -13.52
C CYS A 212 19.50 1.70 -13.41
N PHE A 213 18.48 2.55 -13.18
CA PHE A 213 17.11 2.09 -12.92
C PHE A 213 16.17 2.36 -14.09
N ASP A 214 15.47 1.32 -14.52
CA ASP A 214 14.39 1.40 -15.51
C ASP A 214 13.03 1.75 -14.88
N GLU A 215 12.16 2.42 -15.65
CA GLU A 215 10.80 2.80 -15.22
C GLU A 215 9.88 1.61 -14.89
N ASN A 216 10.28 0.38 -15.19
CA ASN A 216 9.46 -0.82 -15.06
C ASN A 216 9.78 -1.70 -13.84
N GLU A 217 10.76 -1.34 -13.05
CA GLU A 217 11.18 -2.15 -11.90
C GLU A 217 10.13 -2.15 -10.80
N ARG A 218 9.75 -3.34 -10.33
CA ARG A 218 8.75 -3.55 -9.29
C ARG A 218 9.32 -4.33 -8.14
N ILE A 219 9.07 -3.86 -6.92
CA ILE A 219 9.41 -4.56 -5.69
C ILE A 219 8.49 -5.77 -5.56
N LEU A 220 9.07 -6.98 -5.56
CA LEU A 220 8.36 -8.24 -5.34
C LEU A 220 8.38 -8.67 -3.87
N HIS A 221 9.45 -8.35 -3.15
CA HIS A 221 9.65 -8.72 -1.75
C HIS A 221 9.83 -7.46 -0.91
N SER A 222 8.72 -6.94 -0.39
CA SER A 222 8.71 -5.70 0.40
C SER A 222 9.59 -5.78 1.65
N GLU A 223 9.72 -6.95 2.27
CA GLU A 223 10.53 -7.14 3.48
C GLU A 223 12.03 -6.89 3.23
N ALA A 224 12.51 -7.09 2.00
CA ALA A 224 13.89 -6.77 1.64
C ALA A 224 14.17 -5.26 1.64
N MET A 225 13.13 -4.41 1.49
CA MET A 225 13.27 -2.95 1.60
C MET A 225 13.73 -2.50 2.97
N THR A 226 13.32 -3.20 4.04
CA THR A 226 13.81 -2.91 5.38
C THR A 226 15.31 -3.19 5.49
N ILE A 227 15.77 -4.31 4.89
CA ILE A 227 17.20 -4.67 4.86
C ILE A 227 18.00 -3.62 4.09
N LEU A 228 17.49 -3.15 2.93
CA LEU A 228 18.11 -2.06 2.16
C LEU A 228 18.19 -0.76 2.99
N SER A 229 17.15 -0.44 3.75
CA SER A 229 17.13 0.75 4.58
C SER A 229 18.12 0.67 5.76
N ASP A 230 18.34 -0.53 6.31
CA ASP A 230 19.28 -0.77 7.41
C ASP A 230 20.75 -0.48 7.01
N PHE A 231 21.09 -0.64 5.73
CA PHE A 231 22.43 -0.22 5.24
C PHE A 231 22.67 1.26 5.51
N TYR A 232 21.66 2.11 5.33
CA TYR A 232 21.80 3.54 5.63
C TYR A 232 22.09 3.78 7.11
N THR A 233 21.34 3.15 8.01
CA THR A 233 21.59 3.26 9.46
C THR A 233 22.98 2.79 9.85
N LEU A 234 23.40 1.65 9.34
CA LEU A 234 24.73 1.10 9.59
C LEU A 234 25.85 2.06 9.15
N LEU A 235 25.69 2.68 7.99
CA LEU A 235 26.67 3.64 7.47
C LEU A 235 26.71 4.93 8.30
N CYS A 236 25.57 5.36 8.87
CA CYS A 236 25.50 6.52 9.76
C CYS A 236 26.11 6.25 11.15
N GLU A 237 25.95 5.02 11.67
CA GLU A 237 26.44 4.65 13.02
C GLU A 237 27.96 4.46 13.05
N ASN A 238 28.58 4.05 11.96
CA ASN A 238 29.98 3.69 11.90
C ASN A 238 30.88 4.80 11.35
N ASP A 239 30.62 6.04 11.61
CA ASP A 239 31.45 7.22 11.30
C ASP A 239 32.43 6.96 10.10
N PHE A 240 31.85 6.51 8.98
CA PHE A 240 32.59 6.32 7.75
C PHE A 240 33.29 7.66 7.45
N SER A 241 34.57 7.69 7.61
CA SER A 241 35.42 8.89 7.53
C SER A 241 34.99 9.75 6.32
N LYS A 242 35.13 11.04 6.43
CA LYS A 242 34.74 12.08 5.45
C LYS A 242 35.07 11.76 3.97
N ASP A 243 35.90 10.77 3.73
CA ASP A 243 36.27 10.28 2.38
C ASP A 243 35.22 9.28 1.78
N SER A 244 34.26 8.81 2.55
CA SER A 244 33.23 7.80 2.13
C SER A 244 31.80 8.32 2.20
N ALA A 245 31.54 9.62 2.25
CA ALA A 245 30.20 10.23 2.26
C ALA A 245 29.29 9.81 1.07
N VAL A 246 29.87 9.17 0.08
CA VAL A 246 29.21 8.75 -1.17
C VAL A 246 28.28 7.55 -0.96
N LEU A 247 28.59 6.60 -0.05
CA LEU A 247 27.77 5.40 0.17
C LEU A 247 26.40 5.68 0.80
N PRO A 248 26.26 6.49 1.86
CA PRO A 248 24.96 6.88 2.37
C PRO A 248 24.08 7.54 1.30
N ILE A 249 24.64 8.41 0.49
CA ILE A 249 23.96 9.05 -0.64
C ILE A 249 23.56 8.04 -1.70
N ALA A 250 24.40 7.05 -2.02
CA ALA A 250 24.04 5.98 -2.94
C ALA A 250 22.83 5.17 -2.45
N VAL A 251 22.83 4.77 -1.18
CA VAL A 251 21.68 4.02 -0.59
C VAL A 251 20.41 4.85 -0.63
N LEU A 252 20.43 6.11 -0.20
CA LEU A 252 19.25 6.99 -0.26
C LEU A 252 18.79 7.24 -1.70
N THR A 253 19.72 7.33 -2.66
CA THR A 253 19.36 7.52 -4.07
C THR A 253 18.71 6.25 -4.63
N ILE A 254 19.21 5.06 -4.29
CA ILE A 254 18.56 3.77 -4.65
C ILE A 254 17.13 3.71 -4.11
N LEU A 255 16.93 4.06 -2.83
CA LEU A 255 15.59 4.11 -2.23
C LEU A 255 14.71 5.14 -2.95
N ASP A 256 15.22 6.33 -3.28
CA ASP A 256 14.49 7.37 -4.02
C ASP A 256 14.09 6.90 -5.41
N CYS A 257 14.98 6.24 -6.15
CA CYS A 257 14.69 5.66 -7.46
C CYS A 257 13.59 4.59 -7.36
N LEU A 258 13.74 3.60 -6.47
CA LEU A 258 12.77 2.53 -6.30
C LEU A 258 11.39 3.06 -5.92
N ILE A 259 11.32 3.95 -4.92
CA ILE A 259 10.05 4.52 -4.43
C ILE A 259 9.42 5.42 -5.49
N GLY A 260 10.23 6.15 -6.27
CA GLY A 260 9.76 7.06 -7.30
C GLY A 260 9.28 6.38 -8.58
N THR A 261 9.75 5.16 -8.89
CA THR A 261 9.44 4.44 -10.12
C THR A 261 7.96 4.07 -10.23
N ALA A 262 7.34 3.66 -9.12
CA ALA A 262 5.94 3.24 -9.14
C ALA A 262 5.23 3.41 -7.79
N GLU A 263 3.93 3.65 -7.84
CA GLU A 263 3.07 3.71 -6.65
C GLU A 263 3.12 2.40 -5.85
N SER A 264 3.15 1.24 -6.53
CA SER A 264 3.30 -0.06 -5.89
C SER A 264 4.59 -0.18 -5.07
N ASN A 265 5.68 0.38 -5.57
CA ASN A 265 6.97 0.38 -4.87
C ASN A 265 6.93 1.30 -3.65
N ARG A 266 6.28 2.47 -3.77
CA ARG A 266 6.08 3.39 -2.66
C ARG A 266 5.28 2.73 -1.52
N VAL A 267 4.19 2.06 -1.86
CA VAL A 267 3.37 1.31 -0.90
C VAL A 267 4.18 0.15 -0.30
N ALA A 268 4.92 -0.61 -1.11
CA ALA A 268 5.75 -1.71 -0.63
C ALA A 268 6.84 -1.26 0.35
N ALA A 269 7.51 -0.14 0.08
CA ALA A 269 8.51 0.46 0.98
C ALA A 269 7.88 0.96 2.29
N HIS A 270 6.71 1.60 2.20
CA HIS A 270 5.96 2.02 3.38
C HIS A 270 5.53 0.81 4.23
N ASP A 271 5.01 -0.24 3.59
CA ASP A 271 4.57 -1.47 4.25
C ASP A 271 5.72 -2.25 4.90
N ALA A 272 6.92 -2.15 4.34
CA ALA A 272 8.13 -2.71 4.92
C ALA A 272 8.61 -1.98 6.18
N GLY A 273 8.11 -0.76 6.44
CA GLY A 273 8.55 0.06 7.57
C GLY A 273 9.82 0.87 7.29
N THR A 274 10.13 1.15 6.02
CA THR A 274 11.26 2.02 5.63
C THR A 274 11.22 3.37 6.34
N LEU A 275 10.02 3.92 6.57
CA LEU A 275 9.85 5.18 7.29
C LEU A 275 10.38 5.10 8.72
N SER A 276 10.18 3.99 9.45
CA SER A 276 10.69 3.79 10.81
C SER A 276 12.21 3.88 10.88
N VAL A 277 12.89 3.44 9.82
CA VAL A 277 14.35 3.46 9.73
C VAL A 277 14.86 4.87 9.39
N LEU A 278 14.17 5.60 8.50
CA LEU A 278 14.63 6.91 8.04
C LEU A 278 14.31 8.07 9.01
N LEU A 279 13.19 8.01 9.74
CA LEU A 279 12.75 9.09 10.64
C LEU A 279 13.78 9.51 11.69
N PRO A 280 14.50 8.58 12.38
CA PRO A 280 15.50 8.96 13.38
C PRO A 280 16.59 9.89 12.83
N HIS A 281 16.97 9.68 11.55
CA HIS A 281 18.05 10.41 10.89
C HIS A 281 17.63 11.80 10.41
N LEU A 282 16.32 12.10 10.32
CA LEU A 282 15.80 13.37 9.81
C LEU A 282 16.24 14.59 10.65
N ALA A 283 16.56 14.38 11.94
CA ALA A 283 17.05 15.41 12.86
C ALA A 283 18.57 15.41 13.05
N GLY A 284 19.31 14.61 12.30
CA GLY A 284 20.76 14.51 12.39
C GLY A 284 21.43 15.88 12.20
N LYS A 285 22.31 16.27 13.16
CA LYS A 285 22.97 17.59 13.15
C LYS A 285 24.15 17.68 12.19
N ASN A 286 24.67 16.55 11.70
CA ASN A 286 25.91 16.48 10.91
C ASN A 286 25.68 15.90 9.51
N LEU A 287 24.44 15.95 8.99
CA LEU A 287 24.14 15.47 7.65
C LEU A 287 24.66 16.44 6.60
N ASP A 288 25.21 15.88 5.51
CA ASP A 288 25.47 16.65 4.29
C ASP A 288 24.15 17.22 3.72
N GLU A 289 24.22 18.37 3.05
CA GLU A 289 23.04 19.05 2.51
C GLU A 289 22.30 18.17 1.48
N HIS A 290 23.01 17.43 0.63
CA HIS A 290 22.43 16.49 -0.33
C HIS A 290 21.77 15.29 0.35
N GLU A 291 22.39 14.74 1.36
CA GLU A 291 21.86 13.65 2.17
C GLU A 291 20.58 14.08 2.89
N ALA A 292 20.60 15.24 3.54
CA ALA A 292 19.43 15.81 4.19
C ALA A 292 18.29 16.12 3.20
N ALA A 293 18.60 16.53 1.98
CA ALA A 293 17.62 16.77 0.93
C ALA A 293 16.94 15.45 0.47
N LEU A 294 17.72 14.37 0.27
CA LEU A 294 17.21 13.05 -0.09
C LEU A 294 16.35 12.47 1.03
N LEU A 295 16.77 12.53 2.29
CA LEU A 295 15.98 12.09 3.44
C LEU A 295 14.64 12.82 3.52
N ARG A 296 14.65 14.15 3.39
CA ARG A 296 13.43 14.95 3.38
C ARG A 296 12.52 14.54 2.22
N LYS A 297 13.07 14.29 1.03
CA LYS A 297 12.33 13.87 -0.16
C LYS A 297 11.68 12.50 0.07
N LEU A 298 12.41 11.53 0.61
CA LEU A 298 11.92 10.19 0.93
C LEU A 298 10.82 10.25 1.99
N CYS A 299 11.02 11.00 3.08
CA CYS A 299 10.00 11.18 4.10
C CYS A 299 8.74 11.88 3.54
N LYS A 300 8.90 12.91 2.70
CA LYS A 300 7.77 13.56 1.99
C LYS A 300 7.02 12.61 1.06
N SER A 301 7.70 11.63 0.49
CA SER A 301 7.07 10.61 -0.35
C SER A 301 6.30 9.57 0.46
N LEU A 302 6.81 9.14 1.61
CA LEU A 302 6.22 8.05 2.42
C LEU A 302 5.18 8.52 3.43
N LEU A 303 5.40 9.65 4.10
CA LEU A 303 4.50 10.19 5.14
C LEU A 303 3.04 10.43 4.69
N PRO A 304 2.74 10.77 3.42
CA PRO A 304 1.36 10.85 2.94
C PRO A 304 0.56 9.55 3.02
N LEU A 305 1.23 8.40 3.10
CA LEU A 305 0.58 7.12 3.39
C LEU A 305 0.24 6.96 4.88
N GLY A 306 0.69 7.91 5.72
CA GLY A 306 0.53 7.89 7.17
C GLY A 306 1.65 7.13 7.87
N THR A 307 1.42 6.79 9.13
CA THR A 307 2.33 6.01 9.95
C THR A 307 1.69 4.68 10.32
N ARG A 308 2.46 3.60 10.28
CA ARG A 308 1.95 2.25 10.61
C ARG A 308 1.96 1.95 12.11
N ARG A 309 2.85 2.60 12.85
CA ARG A 309 3.05 2.40 14.28
C ARG A 309 2.89 3.70 15.03
N LEU A 310 2.37 3.60 16.25
CA LEU A 310 2.22 4.78 17.12
C LEU A 310 3.56 5.42 17.48
N GLU A 311 4.63 4.61 17.54
CA GLU A 311 5.99 5.09 17.81
C GLU A 311 6.48 6.02 16.67
N GLU A 312 6.19 5.69 15.41
CA GLU A 312 6.50 6.53 14.25
C GLU A 312 5.75 7.87 14.34
N THR A 313 4.45 7.81 14.68
CA THR A 313 3.65 9.02 14.89
C THR A 313 4.23 9.87 16.02
N ALA A 314 4.51 9.28 17.17
CA ALA A 314 5.09 9.99 18.31
C ALA A 314 6.44 10.62 17.94
N GLN A 315 7.27 9.91 17.18
CA GLN A 315 8.58 10.36 16.75
C GLN A 315 8.50 11.57 15.81
N ILE A 316 7.67 11.52 14.76
CA ILE A 316 7.57 12.64 13.81
C ILE A 316 7.01 13.91 14.48
N PHE A 317 6.01 13.77 15.36
CA PHE A 317 5.49 14.90 16.11
C PHE A 317 6.50 15.45 17.15
N LYS A 318 7.31 14.59 17.76
CA LYS A 318 8.42 15.00 18.62
C LYS A 318 9.48 15.77 17.83
N LEU A 319 9.90 15.25 16.68
CA LEU A 319 10.84 15.93 15.79
C LEU A 319 10.33 17.29 15.32
N ALA A 320 9.03 17.43 15.08
CA ALA A 320 8.39 18.71 14.76
C ALA A 320 8.44 19.72 15.91
N CYS A 321 8.50 19.27 17.18
CA CYS A 321 8.76 20.17 18.31
C CYS A 321 10.19 20.71 18.34
N GLU A 322 11.13 19.96 17.79
CA GLU A 322 12.59 20.23 17.89
C GLU A 322 13.15 20.92 16.65
N ASN A 323 12.50 20.75 15.47
CA ASN A 323 13.03 21.20 14.19
C ASN A 323 11.94 21.81 13.28
N ASP A 324 12.13 23.08 12.92
CA ASP A 324 11.19 23.83 12.08
C ASP A 324 11.07 23.27 10.64
N SER A 325 12.12 22.68 10.08
CA SER A 325 12.05 22.06 8.75
C SER A 325 11.13 20.83 8.75
N VAL A 326 11.06 20.10 9.86
CA VAL A 326 10.18 18.94 10.02
C VAL A 326 8.71 19.37 10.15
N LYS A 327 8.44 20.55 10.71
CA LYS A 327 7.06 21.11 10.77
C LYS A 327 6.45 21.24 9.36
N GLY A 328 7.23 21.77 8.40
CA GLY A 328 6.79 21.89 7.00
C GLY A 328 6.50 20.53 6.35
N ILE A 329 7.38 19.55 6.57
CA ILE A 329 7.19 18.19 6.06
C ILE A 329 5.92 17.55 6.66
N LEU A 330 5.73 17.70 7.97
CA LEU A 330 4.56 17.17 8.68
C LEU A 330 3.26 17.83 8.20
N LEU A 331 3.28 19.16 7.95
CA LEU A 331 2.13 19.88 7.44
C LEU A 331 1.71 19.39 6.05
N GLU A 332 2.64 19.27 5.11
CA GLU A 332 2.38 18.71 3.78
C GLU A 332 1.86 17.26 3.89
N ALA A 333 2.48 16.46 4.74
CA ALA A 333 2.07 15.08 4.97
C ALA A 333 0.66 14.98 5.56
N LEU A 334 0.29 15.81 6.53
CA LEU A 334 -1.05 15.87 7.11
C LEU A 334 -2.11 16.20 6.05
N GLN A 335 -1.84 17.17 5.17
CA GLN A 335 -2.75 17.52 4.09
C GLN A 335 -2.96 16.36 3.11
N GLN A 336 -1.89 15.63 2.78
CA GLN A 336 -1.90 14.53 1.81
C GLN A 336 -2.37 13.21 2.42
N SER A 337 -2.15 12.94 3.71
CA SER A 337 -2.55 11.70 4.40
C SER A 337 -4.05 11.59 4.62
N LYS A 338 -4.83 12.60 4.29
CA LYS A 338 -6.30 12.58 4.31
C LYS A 338 -6.92 11.83 3.12
N GLN A 339 -6.10 11.28 2.22
CA GLN A 339 -6.59 10.40 1.16
C GLN A 339 -7.22 9.15 1.78
N PRO A 340 -8.33 8.63 1.20
CA PRO A 340 -8.94 7.41 1.70
C PRO A 340 -8.09 6.18 1.39
N PRO A 341 -8.19 5.12 2.21
CA PRO A 341 -7.74 3.80 1.81
C PRO A 341 -8.41 3.41 0.50
N ALA A 342 -7.65 2.95 -0.49
CA ALA A 342 -8.18 2.69 -1.82
C ALA A 342 -7.54 1.48 -2.49
N ILE A 343 -8.30 0.87 -3.40
CA ILE A 343 -7.84 -0.15 -4.33
C ILE A 343 -7.62 0.57 -5.67
N GLN A 344 -6.39 0.63 -6.14
CA GLN A 344 -6.07 1.19 -7.44
C GLN A 344 -6.02 0.07 -8.49
N PHE A 345 -6.88 0.17 -9.49
CA PHE A 345 -6.91 -0.70 -10.66
C PHE A 345 -5.96 -0.13 -11.70
N ASP A 346 -4.86 -0.84 -11.95
CA ASP A 346 -3.84 -0.49 -12.95
C ASP A 346 -3.83 -1.56 -14.05
N LEU A 347 -4.27 -1.22 -15.26
CA LEU A 347 -4.36 -2.15 -16.37
C LEU A 347 -3.05 -2.25 -17.17
N SER A 348 -2.04 -1.45 -16.85
CA SER A 348 -0.80 -1.36 -17.63
C SER A 348 0.02 -2.67 -17.65
N HIS A 349 -0.12 -3.53 -16.65
CA HIS A 349 0.68 -4.75 -16.54
C HIS A 349 0.04 -5.98 -17.15
N SER A 350 -1.23 -6.22 -16.82
CA SER A 350 -1.92 -7.48 -17.19
C SER A 350 -3.07 -7.27 -18.17
N GLY A 351 -3.33 -6.03 -18.56
CA GLY A 351 -4.46 -5.66 -19.39
C GLY A 351 -5.82 -5.78 -18.69
N HIS A 352 -5.87 -6.41 -17.51
CA HIS A 352 -7.06 -6.59 -16.70
C HIS A 352 -6.73 -6.33 -15.23
N CYS A 353 -7.73 -5.90 -14.47
CA CYS A 353 -7.62 -5.73 -13.03
C CYS A 353 -9.03 -5.66 -12.44
N SER A 354 -9.38 -6.59 -11.56
CA SER A 354 -10.74 -6.69 -11.02
C SER A 354 -10.81 -7.26 -9.61
N VAL A 355 -11.96 -6.99 -8.99
CA VAL A 355 -12.42 -7.60 -7.73
C VAL A 355 -13.73 -8.30 -8.04
N GLU A 356 -13.79 -9.62 -7.95
CA GLU A 356 -14.88 -10.45 -8.44
C GLU A 356 -15.59 -11.22 -7.32
N LEU A 357 -16.89 -11.04 -7.20
CA LEU A 357 -17.78 -11.72 -6.26
C LEU A 357 -18.58 -12.78 -7.01
N ALA A 358 -18.44 -14.05 -6.62
CA ALA A 358 -19.01 -15.20 -7.34
C ALA A 358 -20.55 -15.22 -7.34
N SER A 359 -21.21 -14.63 -6.35
CA SER A 359 -22.68 -14.48 -6.32
C SER A 359 -23.11 -13.30 -5.45
N LEU A 360 -24.31 -12.80 -5.70
CA LEU A 360 -24.97 -11.86 -4.79
C LEU A 360 -25.74 -12.63 -3.69
N PRO A 361 -25.90 -12.04 -2.48
CA PRO A 361 -26.54 -12.72 -1.34
C PRO A 361 -28.06 -12.88 -1.48
N ARG A 362 -28.67 -12.10 -2.36
CA ARG A 362 -30.13 -12.04 -2.59
C ARG A 362 -30.42 -11.95 -4.08
N PRO A 363 -31.67 -12.30 -4.50
CA PRO A 363 -32.07 -12.13 -5.90
C PRO A 363 -31.86 -10.70 -6.39
N PHE A 364 -31.27 -10.57 -7.54
CA PHE A 364 -31.01 -9.30 -8.20
C PHE A 364 -31.51 -9.34 -9.65
N PRO A 365 -32.12 -8.27 -10.18
CA PRO A 365 -32.41 -6.98 -9.55
C PRO A 365 -33.60 -7.07 -8.57
N PRO A 366 -33.63 -6.24 -7.52
CA PRO A 366 -34.75 -6.21 -6.57
C PRO A 366 -35.95 -5.44 -7.12
N THR A 367 -37.15 -5.82 -6.69
CA THR A 367 -38.39 -5.15 -7.10
C THR A 367 -38.56 -3.74 -6.52
N SER A 368 -37.83 -3.41 -5.45
CA SER A 368 -37.81 -2.08 -4.80
C SER A 368 -36.90 -1.06 -5.48
N GLY A 369 -36.17 -1.46 -6.52
CA GLY A 369 -35.10 -0.69 -7.10
C GLY A 369 -33.77 -0.92 -6.36
N TYR A 370 -32.68 -0.46 -6.94
CA TYR A 370 -31.34 -0.56 -6.35
C TYR A 370 -30.58 0.76 -6.45
N THR A 371 -29.63 0.92 -5.57
CA THR A 371 -28.65 1.99 -5.60
C THR A 371 -27.26 1.41 -5.58
N PHE A 372 -26.44 1.74 -6.58
CA PHE A 372 -25.00 1.57 -6.56
C PHE A 372 -24.37 2.89 -6.15
N THR A 373 -23.55 2.90 -5.11
CA THR A 373 -22.83 4.11 -4.67
C THR A 373 -21.39 3.79 -4.34
N SER A 374 -20.48 4.71 -4.68
CA SER A 374 -19.04 4.49 -4.55
C SER A 374 -18.27 5.81 -4.52
N TRP A 375 -17.09 5.80 -3.88
CA TRP A 375 -16.07 6.81 -4.02
C TRP A 375 -15.00 6.36 -5.00
N ILE A 376 -14.83 7.10 -6.08
CA ILE A 376 -13.89 6.80 -7.16
C ILE A 376 -12.99 7.99 -7.46
N LYS A 377 -11.77 7.68 -7.92
CA LYS A 377 -10.82 8.66 -8.47
C LYS A 377 -10.21 8.08 -9.73
N ILE A 378 -10.31 8.82 -10.82
CA ILE A 378 -9.62 8.46 -12.05
C ILE A 378 -8.22 9.04 -12.00
N ASN A 379 -7.21 8.18 -11.95
CA ASN A 379 -5.81 8.60 -11.93
C ASN A 379 -5.33 8.94 -13.35
N GLN A 380 -5.71 8.11 -14.33
CA GLN A 380 -5.36 8.29 -15.73
C GLN A 380 -6.42 7.63 -16.62
N PHE A 381 -6.96 8.36 -17.59
CA PHE A 381 -7.79 7.81 -18.64
C PHE A 381 -6.95 7.14 -19.73
N ASP A 382 -7.58 6.23 -20.45
CA ASP A 382 -7.01 5.59 -21.64
C ASP A 382 -7.88 5.90 -22.87
N SER A 383 -7.24 6.08 -24.03
CA SER A 383 -7.93 6.36 -25.29
C SER A 383 -8.63 5.13 -25.89
N ASP A 384 -8.18 3.93 -25.52
CA ASP A 384 -8.62 2.69 -26.14
C ASP A 384 -9.55 1.86 -25.25
N CYS A 385 -9.61 2.16 -23.94
CA CYS A 385 -10.37 1.40 -22.95
C CYS A 385 -11.33 2.28 -22.16
N HIS A 386 -12.58 1.80 -21.96
CA HIS A 386 -13.52 2.40 -21.02
C HIS A 386 -13.12 2.16 -19.59
N THR A 387 -13.41 3.10 -18.67
CA THR A 387 -13.21 2.89 -17.23
C THR A 387 -14.41 2.12 -16.68
N THR A 388 -14.29 0.82 -16.56
CA THR A 388 -15.32 -0.04 -15.97
C THR A 388 -15.28 0.07 -14.45
N ILE A 389 -16.38 0.52 -13.84
CA ILE A 389 -16.48 0.74 -12.39
C ILE A 389 -17.10 -0.48 -11.71
N PHE A 390 -18.30 -0.88 -12.16
CA PHE A 390 -19.10 -1.93 -11.55
C PHE A 390 -19.87 -2.71 -12.59
N GLY A 391 -19.97 -4.02 -12.42
CA GLY A 391 -20.83 -4.87 -13.22
C GLY A 391 -21.51 -5.94 -12.36
N ALA A 392 -22.73 -6.32 -12.78
CA ALA A 392 -23.48 -7.45 -12.22
C ALA A 392 -24.23 -8.17 -13.33
N PHE A 393 -24.01 -9.48 -13.46
CA PHE A 393 -24.66 -10.26 -14.53
C PHE A 393 -24.80 -11.74 -14.13
N ASP A 394 -25.79 -12.42 -14.72
CA ASP A 394 -25.89 -13.87 -14.68
C ASP A 394 -25.22 -14.46 -15.93
N ALA A 395 -24.92 -15.77 -15.90
CA ALA A 395 -24.23 -16.47 -17.00
C ALA A 395 -24.97 -16.40 -18.36
N SER A 396 -26.28 -16.15 -18.37
CA SER A 396 -27.08 -15.96 -19.58
C SER A 396 -27.21 -14.51 -20.02
N GLN A 397 -26.65 -13.56 -19.25
CA GLN A 397 -26.78 -12.13 -19.48
C GLN A 397 -28.23 -11.62 -19.53
N THR A 398 -29.15 -12.36 -18.92
CA THR A 398 -30.55 -11.95 -18.76
C THR A 398 -30.64 -10.80 -17.75
N CYS A 399 -30.02 -11.00 -16.59
CA CYS A 399 -29.71 -9.93 -15.67
C CYS A 399 -28.38 -9.31 -16.07
N PHE A 400 -28.38 -8.04 -16.44
CA PHE A 400 -27.18 -7.35 -16.85
C PHE A 400 -27.19 -5.92 -16.33
N VAL A 401 -26.16 -5.53 -15.62
CA VAL A 401 -25.91 -4.15 -15.19
C VAL A 401 -24.42 -3.88 -15.36
N LEU A 402 -24.09 -2.79 -16.06
CA LEU A 402 -22.72 -2.32 -16.23
C LEU A 402 -22.68 -0.80 -16.04
N VAL A 403 -21.83 -0.33 -15.15
CA VAL A 403 -21.55 1.08 -14.88
C VAL A 403 -20.12 1.37 -15.31
N TYR A 404 -19.96 2.26 -16.27
CA TYR A 404 -18.63 2.62 -16.77
C TYR A 404 -18.57 4.08 -17.23
N ILE A 405 -17.35 4.63 -17.30
CA ILE A 405 -17.08 5.95 -17.88
C ILE A 405 -16.53 5.72 -19.29
N GLU A 406 -17.17 6.38 -20.25
CA GLU A 406 -16.80 6.28 -21.67
C GLU A 406 -15.48 7.00 -21.93
N LYS A 407 -14.60 6.38 -22.71
CA LYS A 407 -13.25 6.86 -22.99
C LYS A 407 -13.18 8.17 -23.76
N GLU A 408 -14.14 8.43 -24.67
CA GLU A 408 -14.13 9.63 -25.53
C GLU A 408 -14.73 10.85 -24.83
N THR A 409 -15.85 10.66 -24.12
CA THR A 409 -16.61 11.77 -23.53
C THR A 409 -16.34 11.98 -22.07
N HIS A 410 -15.75 10.98 -21.39
CA HIS A 410 -15.59 10.91 -19.94
C HIS A 410 -16.92 11.04 -19.17
N GLN A 411 -18.02 10.60 -19.79
CA GLN A 411 -19.36 10.58 -19.21
C GLN A 411 -19.71 9.21 -18.68
N LEU A 412 -20.49 9.15 -17.61
CA LEU A 412 -20.94 7.88 -17.03
C LEU A 412 -22.07 7.29 -17.89
N ILE A 413 -21.97 6.00 -18.15
CA ILE A 413 -22.97 5.20 -18.83
C ILE A 413 -23.45 4.10 -17.88
N LEU A 414 -24.76 3.94 -17.81
CA LEU A 414 -25.42 2.80 -17.21
C LEU A 414 -25.99 1.93 -18.33
N GLN A 415 -25.51 0.70 -18.45
CA GLN A 415 -26.08 -0.31 -19.34
C GLN A 415 -26.78 -1.38 -18.53
N THR A 416 -28.02 -1.72 -18.90
CA THR A 416 -28.90 -2.60 -18.13
C THR A 416 -29.48 -3.78 -18.92
N SER A 417 -29.12 -3.86 -20.19
CA SER A 417 -29.48 -4.97 -21.06
C SER A 417 -28.53 -5.06 -22.23
N VAL A 418 -28.48 -6.22 -22.88
CA VAL A 418 -27.74 -6.42 -24.15
C VAL A 418 -28.68 -6.31 -25.36
N THR A 419 -29.94 -6.66 -25.19
CA THR A 419 -30.92 -6.84 -26.30
C THR A 419 -32.12 -5.91 -26.30
N ALA A 420 -32.36 -5.17 -25.20
CA ALA A 420 -33.55 -4.32 -25.06
C ALA A 420 -33.54 -3.12 -26.01
N LYS A 421 -34.70 -2.52 -26.23
CA LYS A 421 -34.84 -1.29 -27.07
C LYS A 421 -34.08 -0.06 -26.52
N ARG A 422 -33.94 0.03 -25.19
CA ARG A 422 -33.17 1.07 -24.48
C ARG A 422 -32.21 0.41 -23.53
N PRO A 423 -31.13 -0.21 -24.05
CA PRO A 423 -30.23 -1.04 -23.27
C PRO A 423 -29.32 -0.22 -22.33
N SER A 424 -29.13 1.07 -22.63
CA SER A 424 -28.21 1.92 -21.89
C SER A 424 -28.66 3.39 -21.88
N VAL A 425 -28.14 4.14 -20.92
CA VAL A 425 -28.29 5.60 -20.83
C VAL A 425 -26.93 6.23 -20.58
N ARG A 426 -26.72 7.39 -21.21
CA ARG A 426 -25.56 8.25 -21.03
C ARG A 426 -25.98 9.50 -20.28
N PHE A 427 -25.30 9.77 -19.15
CA PHE A 427 -25.49 10.99 -18.37
C PHE A 427 -24.61 12.11 -18.93
N LYS A 428 -25.19 13.01 -19.72
CA LYS A 428 -24.48 14.01 -20.51
C LYS A 428 -24.07 15.26 -19.73
N LYS A 429 -24.74 15.52 -18.59
CA LYS A 429 -24.59 16.78 -17.87
C LYS A 429 -23.33 16.82 -16.97
N PHE A 430 -22.59 15.72 -16.86
CA PHE A 430 -21.37 15.67 -16.07
C PHE A 430 -20.24 14.98 -16.82
N ARG A 431 -19.05 15.55 -16.72
CA ARG A 431 -17.81 14.98 -17.27
C ARG A 431 -16.83 14.78 -16.14
N PHE A 432 -16.26 13.58 -16.03
CA PHE A 432 -15.24 13.25 -15.04
C PHE A 432 -13.87 13.73 -15.48
N GLU A 433 -13.09 14.24 -14.53
CA GLU A 433 -11.71 14.67 -14.72
C GLU A 433 -10.77 13.75 -13.95
N ALA A 434 -9.50 13.67 -14.40
CA ALA A 434 -8.49 12.89 -13.71
C ALA A 434 -7.96 13.66 -12.48
N GLY A 435 -7.57 12.92 -11.42
CA GLY A 435 -6.96 13.50 -10.23
C GLY A 435 -7.90 13.75 -9.06
N GLU A 436 -9.21 13.83 -9.27
CA GLU A 436 -10.19 14.18 -8.26
C GLU A 436 -10.98 12.98 -7.73
N TRP A 437 -11.35 13.02 -6.44
CA TRP A 437 -12.27 12.08 -5.83
C TRP A 437 -13.72 12.49 -6.07
N TYR A 438 -14.51 11.56 -6.58
CA TYR A 438 -15.93 11.72 -6.80
C TYR A 438 -16.73 10.70 -6.00
N HIS A 439 -17.73 11.17 -5.26
CA HIS A 439 -18.80 10.34 -4.78
C HIS A 439 -19.82 10.18 -5.91
N ILE A 440 -20.05 8.96 -6.38
CA ILE A 440 -21.07 8.64 -7.37
C ILE A 440 -22.17 7.82 -6.75
N ALA A 441 -23.43 8.09 -7.11
CA ALA A 441 -24.54 7.19 -6.83
C ALA A 441 -25.44 7.07 -8.06
N VAL A 442 -25.73 5.84 -8.46
CA VAL A 442 -26.66 5.50 -9.54
C VAL A 442 -27.87 4.85 -8.89
N VAL A 443 -29.00 5.56 -8.89
CA VAL A 443 -30.28 5.10 -8.35
C VAL A 443 -31.18 4.66 -9.49
N HIS A 444 -31.54 3.38 -9.56
CA HIS A 444 -32.41 2.83 -10.60
C HIS A 444 -33.70 2.28 -10.00
N ARG A 445 -34.83 2.84 -10.44
CA ARG A 445 -36.17 2.52 -9.91
C ARG A 445 -36.96 1.73 -10.94
N PRO A 446 -37.64 0.62 -10.57
CA PRO A 446 -38.52 -0.08 -11.49
C PRO A 446 -39.76 0.78 -11.79
N SER A 447 -40.20 0.81 -13.05
CA SER A 447 -41.44 1.47 -13.44
C SER A 447 -42.57 0.44 -13.48
N ARG A 448 -43.71 0.80 -12.90
CA ARG A 448 -44.93 -0.06 -12.90
C ARG A 448 -45.76 0.07 -14.18
N THR A 449 -45.61 1.16 -14.94
CA THR A 449 -46.53 1.54 -16.00
C THR A 449 -45.92 1.68 -17.40
N SER A 450 -44.62 1.75 -17.52
CA SER A 450 -43.94 1.91 -18.82
C SER A 450 -42.75 0.96 -18.91
N GLY A 451 -42.44 0.45 -20.09
CA GLY A 451 -41.26 -0.37 -20.35
C GLY A 451 -39.92 0.36 -20.17
N SER A 452 -39.92 1.51 -19.51
CA SER A 452 -38.79 2.39 -19.31
C SER A 452 -38.75 2.88 -17.85
N SER A 453 -37.67 2.64 -17.17
CA SER A 453 -37.44 2.90 -15.74
C SER A 453 -36.51 4.08 -15.53
N PRO A 454 -36.78 4.97 -14.54
CA PRO A 454 -35.91 6.11 -14.26
C PRO A 454 -34.62 5.65 -13.60
N ALA A 455 -33.50 6.11 -14.16
CA ALA A 455 -32.14 5.99 -13.64
C ALA A 455 -31.59 7.38 -13.35
N ILE A 456 -31.13 7.63 -12.14
CA ILE A 456 -30.71 8.94 -11.67
C ILE A 456 -29.23 8.85 -11.29
N LEU A 457 -28.44 9.79 -11.83
CA LEU A 457 -27.04 9.97 -11.44
C LEU A 457 -26.91 11.08 -10.42
N TYR A 458 -26.25 10.77 -9.32
CA TYR A 458 -25.77 11.75 -8.35
C TYR A 458 -24.24 11.79 -8.39
N VAL A 459 -23.67 13.00 -8.34
CA VAL A 459 -22.23 13.20 -8.16
C VAL A 459 -22.02 14.18 -7.01
N ASN A 460 -21.15 13.80 -6.08
CA ASN A 460 -20.86 14.57 -4.87
C ASN A 460 -22.13 14.99 -4.11
N GLY A 461 -23.06 14.04 -3.95
CA GLY A 461 -24.32 14.21 -3.23
C GLY A 461 -25.40 14.98 -3.99
N ARG A 462 -25.11 15.55 -5.15
CA ARG A 462 -26.06 16.35 -5.95
C ARG A 462 -26.65 15.54 -7.09
N CYS A 463 -27.96 15.66 -7.30
CA CYS A 463 -28.62 15.09 -8.48
C CYS A 463 -28.14 15.82 -9.74
N ILE A 464 -27.52 15.08 -10.65
CA ILE A 464 -26.99 15.61 -11.91
C ILE A 464 -28.01 15.48 -13.02
N GLU A 465 -28.54 14.27 -13.22
CA GLU A 465 -29.40 13.97 -14.36
C GLU A 465 -30.26 12.74 -14.08
N GLU A 466 -31.50 12.78 -14.51
CA GLU A 466 -32.41 11.64 -14.58
C GLU A 466 -32.61 11.25 -16.05
N GLN A 467 -32.46 9.97 -16.34
CA GLN A 467 -32.63 9.36 -17.64
C GLN A 467 -33.53 8.11 -17.51
N HIS A 468 -33.96 7.57 -18.63
CA HIS A 468 -34.85 6.41 -18.65
C HIS A 468 -34.28 5.28 -19.51
N CYS A 469 -34.09 4.10 -18.89
CA CYS A 469 -33.64 2.87 -19.56
C CYS A 469 -34.50 1.65 -19.14
N THR A 470 -34.25 0.53 -19.77
CA THR A 470 -34.89 -0.72 -19.40
C THR A 470 -34.39 -1.20 -18.02
N TYR A 471 -35.28 -1.60 -17.13
CA TYR A 471 -34.88 -2.20 -15.85
C TYR A 471 -34.32 -3.60 -16.11
N PRO A 472 -33.23 -4.04 -15.43
CA PRO A 472 -32.64 -5.36 -15.64
C PRO A 472 -33.69 -6.47 -15.36
N GLU A 473 -33.63 -7.54 -16.11
CA GLU A 473 -34.51 -8.68 -15.94
C GLU A 473 -34.00 -9.63 -14.85
N VAL A 474 -34.92 -10.32 -14.19
CA VAL A 474 -34.58 -11.30 -13.17
C VAL A 474 -34.09 -12.58 -13.83
N PRO A 475 -32.96 -13.21 -13.38
CA PRO A 475 -32.49 -14.46 -13.95
C PRO A 475 -33.54 -15.57 -13.95
N PRO A 476 -33.60 -16.41 -15.00
CA PRO A 476 -34.55 -17.49 -15.10
C PRO A 476 -34.34 -18.55 -14.03
N LEU A 477 -35.41 -19.21 -13.64
CA LEU A 477 -35.38 -20.39 -12.75
C LEU A 477 -34.78 -21.59 -13.47
N ILE A 478 -33.84 -22.26 -12.83
CA ILE A 478 -33.26 -23.52 -13.32
C ILE A 478 -33.88 -24.65 -12.49
N PRO A 479 -34.45 -25.68 -13.13
CA PRO A 479 -34.84 -26.87 -12.40
C PRO A 479 -33.56 -27.58 -11.90
N GLU A 480 -33.43 -27.75 -10.59
CA GLU A 480 -32.43 -28.65 -10.03
C GLU A 480 -32.74 -30.08 -10.54
N ARG A 481 -31.75 -30.72 -11.20
CA ARG A 481 -31.86 -32.12 -11.59
C ARG A 481 -32.00 -32.97 -10.31
N ALA A 482 -33.21 -33.34 -9.98
CA ALA A 482 -33.45 -34.28 -8.90
C ALA A 482 -32.88 -35.66 -9.29
N PRO A 483 -32.07 -36.28 -8.43
CA PRO A 483 -31.56 -37.63 -8.68
C PRO A 483 -32.60 -38.72 -8.61
N VAL A 484 -33.84 -38.41 -8.20
CA VAL A 484 -34.93 -39.37 -8.06
C VAL A 484 -36.26 -38.78 -8.58
N PRO A 485 -37.04 -39.51 -9.41
CA PRO A 485 -38.23 -38.99 -10.09
C PRO A 485 -39.45 -38.61 -9.19
N SER A 486 -39.36 -38.76 -7.87
CA SER A 486 -40.47 -38.53 -6.95
C SER A 486 -40.30 -37.39 -5.98
N GLN A 487 -39.27 -36.58 -6.10
CA GLN A 487 -39.06 -35.41 -5.24
C GLN A 487 -39.51 -34.09 -5.90
N VAL A 488 -40.05 -33.19 -5.09
CA VAL A 488 -40.38 -31.82 -5.50
C VAL A 488 -39.15 -31.17 -6.15
N VAL A 489 -39.25 -30.77 -7.41
CA VAL A 489 -38.18 -30.10 -8.12
C VAL A 489 -37.95 -28.75 -7.46
N ASN A 490 -36.90 -28.64 -6.67
CA ASN A 490 -36.46 -27.35 -6.17
C ASN A 490 -35.96 -26.52 -7.33
N THR A 491 -36.57 -25.40 -7.60
CA THR A 491 -36.11 -24.44 -8.61
C THR A 491 -35.23 -23.37 -7.96
N THR A 492 -33.96 -23.32 -8.34
CA THR A 492 -33.06 -22.27 -7.91
C THR A 492 -32.85 -21.26 -9.06
N ARG A 493 -32.70 -19.98 -8.71
CA ARG A 493 -32.35 -18.96 -9.70
C ARG A 493 -30.87 -19.03 -10.00
N ARG A 494 -30.47 -18.68 -11.22
CA ARG A 494 -29.06 -18.53 -11.58
C ARG A 494 -28.41 -17.48 -10.67
N PRO A 495 -27.20 -17.74 -10.12
CA PRO A 495 -26.49 -16.75 -9.34
C PRO A 495 -26.11 -15.56 -10.22
N VAL A 496 -26.28 -14.36 -9.68
CA VAL A 496 -25.78 -13.14 -10.29
C VAL A 496 -24.40 -12.87 -9.71
N GLN A 497 -23.38 -12.82 -10.56
CA GLN A 497 -22.01 -12.43 -10.22
C GLN A 497 -21.91 -10.91 -10.21
N ALA A 498 -20.98 -10.37 -9.43
CA ALA A 498 -20.67 -8.94 -9.42
C ALA A 498 -19.17 -8.71 -9.46
N PHE A 499 -18.75 -7.62 -10.07
CA PHE A 499 -17.34 -7.26 -10.14
C PHE A 499 -17.14 -5.73 -10.10
N PHE A 500 -15.94 -5.34 -9.70
CA PHE A 500 -15.41 -3.98 -9.79
C PHE A 500 -14.14 -4.02 -10.63
N GLY A 501 -13.92 -3.01 -11.45
CA GLY A 501 -12.79 -2.99 -12.37
C GLY A 501 -13.06 -3.72 -13.68
N THR A 502 -11.99 -4.15 -14.34
CA THR A 502 -12.06 -4.82 -15.66
C THR A 502 -11.63 -6.28 -15.52
N PRO A 503 -12.59 -7.24 -15.47
CA PRO A 503 -12.28 -8.67 -15.47
C PRO A 503 -11.55 -9.11 -16.72
N GLN A 504 -10.83 -10.25 -16.65
CA GLN A 504 -10.07 -10.80 -17.76
C GLN A 504 -10.95 -11.08 -19.00
N ASP A 505 -12.15 -11.60 -18.80
CA ASP A 505 -13.08 -11.90 -19.89
C ASP A 505 -13.53 -10.64 -20.65
N LEU A 506 -13.69 -9.51 -19.93
CA LEU A 506 -14.01 -8.23 -20.55
C LEU A 506 -12.78 -7.61 -21.21
N ALA A 507 -11.61 -7.75 -20.61
CA ALA A 507 -10.34 -7.25 -21.13
C ALA A 507 -9.91 -7.95 -22.43
N SER A 508 -10.21 -9.24 -22.58
CA SER A 508 -9.88 -10.01 -23.79
C SER A 508 -10.60 -9.51 -25.06
N GLN A 509 -11.62 -8.68 -24.90
CA GLN A 509 -12.33 -8.03 -26.01
C GLN A 509 -11.68 -6.69 -26.45
N VAL A 510 -10.69 -6.21 -25.68
CA VAL A 510 -9.91 -5.02 -26.00
C VAL A 510 -8.60 -5.46 -26.68
N ALA A 511 -8.16 -4.78 -27.73
CA ALA A 511 -7.01 -5.15 -28.56
C ALA A 511 -5.70 -5.35 -27.74
N ASP A 512 -4.76 -6.14 -28.29
CA ASP A 512 -3.42 -6.48 -27.74
C ASP A 512 -2.47 -5.25 -27.57
N ARG A 513 -2.94 -4.21 -26.91
CA ARG A 513 -2.16 -2.98 -26.65
C ARG A 513 -1.95 -2.80 -25.15
N VAL A 514 -0.87 -2.14 -24.81
CA VAL A 514 -0.58 -1.73 -23.42
C VAL A 514 -1.61 -0.66 -23.04
N LEU A 515 -2.52 -1.00 -22.13
CA LEU A 515 -3.52 -0.08 -21.60
C LEU A 515 -2.90 0.80 -20.51
N ARG A 516 -3.24 2.11 -20.54
CA ARG A 516 -2.73 3.09 -19.56
C ARG A 516 -3.75 3.48 -18.52
N LEU A 517 -4.91 2.81 -18.52
CA LEU A 517 -6.01 3.12 -17.59
C LEU A 517 -5.60 2.84 -16.14
N LYS A 518 -5.75 3.86 -15.29
CA LYS A 518 -5.56 3.77 -13.84
C LYS A 518 -6.69 4.51 -13.13
N TRP A 519 -7.34 3.84 -12.19
CA TRP A 519 -8.36 4.45 -11.36
C TRP A 519 -8.43 3.80 -9.99
N SER A 520 -8.97 4.49 -9.00
CA SER A 520 -8.98 4.07 -7.59
C SER A 520 -10.40 4.02 -7.04
N LEU A 521 -10.67 3.01 -6.21
CA LEU A 521 -11.92 2.77 -5.50
C LEU A 521 -11.64 2.83 -4.00
N ALA A 522 -12.30 3.76 -3.28
CA ALA A 522 -12.17 3.81 -1.82
C ALA A 522 -13.19 2.90 -1.14
N SER A 523 -14.48 3.12 -1.41
CA SER A 523 -15.57 2.28 -0.90
C SER A 523 -16.66 2.13 -1.95
N ALA A 524 -17.36 1.01 -1.91
CA ALA A 524 -18.49 0.75 -2.81
C ALA A 524 -19.59 -0.02 -2.09
N TYR A 525 -20.84 0.37 -2.37
CA TYR A 525 -22.02 -0.26 -1.81
C TYR A 525 -23.05 -0.56 -2.91
N LEU A 526 -23.65 -1.74 -2.84
CA LEU A 526 -24.84 -2.08 -3.61
C LEU A 526 -25.98 -2.27 -2.62
N ILE A 527 -27.03 -1.45 -2.73
CA ILE A 527 -28.15 -1.38 -1.79
C ILE A 527 -29.43 -1.79 -2.48
N GLU A 528 -30.20 -2.68 -1.87
CA GLU A 528 -31.51 -3.15 -2.31
C GLU A 528 -32.60 -2.11 -1.98
N ALA A 529 -32.39 -0.89 -2.36
CA ALA A 529 -33.34 0.21 -2.22
C ALA A 529 -33.01 1.34 -3.20
N SER A 530 -34.02 2.06 -3.62
CA SER A 530 -33.86 3.34 -4.31
C SER A 530 -33.69 4.44 -3.27
N LEU A 531 -32.44 4.84 -2.99
CA LEU A 531 -32.15 5.86 -2.00
C LEU A 531 -32.78 7.22 -2.38
N SER A 532 -33.21 7.95 -1.36
CA SER A 532 -33.65 9.35 -1.53
C SER A 532 -32.45 10.30 -1.73
N PRO A 533 -32.66 11.48 -2.31
CA PRO A 533 -31.57 12.46 -2.47
C PRO A 533 -30.86 12.80 -1.16
N GLU A 534 -31.62 12.89 -0.06
CA GLU A 534 -31.10 13.23 1.27
C GLU A 534 -30.16 12.12 1.79
N LEU A 535 -30.52 10.85 1.58
CA LEU A 535 -29.66 9.71 1.99
C LEU A 535 -28.40 9.63 1.14
N VAL A 536 -28.48 9.95 -0.15
CA VAL A 536 -27.29 10.05 -1.01
C VAL A 536 -26.37 11.19 -0.53
N ALA A 537 -26.92 12.34 -0.15
CA ALA A 537 -26.17 13.46 0.38
C ALA A 537 -25.51 13.13 1.74
N VAL A 538 -26.22 12.41 2.62
CA VAL A 538 -25.66 11.92 3.89
C VAL A 538 -24.47 10.99 3.62
N HIS A 539 -24.59 10.04 2.69
CA HIS A 539 -23.50 9.14 2.35
C HIS A 539 -22.27 9.88 1.82
N GLN A 540 -22.49 10.88 0.97
CA GLN A 540 -21.41 11.76 0.49
C GLN A 540 -20.75 12.53 1.64
N LYS A 541 -21.53 13.06 2.59
CA LYS A 541 -21.03 13.86 3.71
C LYS A 541 -20.18 13.03 4.70
N LEU A 542 -20.44 11.73 4.83
CA LEU A 542 -19.60 10.81 5.58
C LEU A 542 -18.17 10.72 5.02
N GLY A 543 -18.00 11.01 3.74
CA GLY A 543 -16.70 11.12 3.09
C GLY A 543 -16.07 9.78 2.68
N PRO A 544 -14.99 9.84 1.89
CA PRO A 544 -14.36 8.66 1.31
C PRO A 544 -13.57 7.79 2.31
N ARG A 545 -13.20 8.35 3.47
CA ARG A 545 -12.48 7.63 4.55
C ARG A 545 -13.43 6.84 5.47
N TYR A 546 -14.74 7.03 5.33
CA TYR A 546 -15.71 6.38 6.20
C TYR A 546 -15.88 4.90 5.85
N CYS A 547 -15.58 4.03 6.80
CA CYS A 547 -15.72 2.57 6.69
C CYS A 547 -16.56 1.98 7.85
N GLY A 548 -17.32 2.83 8.56
CA GLY A 548 -18.15 2.44 9.69
C GLY A 548 -19.53 1.90 9.26
N ASN A 549 -20.37 1.63 10.26
CA ASN A 549 -21.80 1.34 10.05
C ASN A 549 -22.59 2.65 9.84
N PHE A 550 -23.84 2.50 9.39
CA PHE A 550 -24.72 3.64 9.10
C PHE A 550 -25.82 3.81 10.16
N GLN A 551 -25.72 3.11 11.28
CA GLN A 551 -26.66 3.25 12.37
C GLN A 551 -26.43 4.57 13.10
N ASP A 552 -27.49 5.13 13.63
CA ASP A 552 -27.45 6.34 14.43
C ASP A 552 -27.45 6.05 15.94
N CYS A 553 -27.46 7.11 16.75
CA CYS A 553 -27.37 7.02 18.21
C CYS A 553 -28.69 6.70 18.93
N VAL A 554 -29.78 6.38 18.24
CA VAL A 554 -31.12 6.29 18.84
C VAL A 554 -31.42 4.89 19.38
N GLY A 555 -30.70 3.86 18.99
CA GLY A 555 -30.91 2.49 19.44
C GLY A 555 -29.96 2.02 20.55
N PRO A 556 -30.34 1.03 21.35
CA PRO A 556 -29.58 0.60 22.53
C PRO A 556 -28.26 -0.13 22.25
N PHE A 557 -27.99 -0.55 21.00
CA PHE A 557 -26.82 -1.33 20.63
C PHE A 557 -25.97 -0.64 19.55
N LEU A 558 -26.01 0.69 19.46
CA LEU A 558 -25.48 1.41 18.33
C LEU A 558 -24.06 1.89 18.54
N THR A 559 -23.28 1.75 17.49
CA THR A 559 -22.00 2.43 17.37
C THR A 559 -22.27 3.84 16.86
N TYR A 560 -22.15 4.81 17.70
CA TYR A 560 -22.41 6.24 17.40
C TYR A 560 -21.51 6.84 16.33
N ARG A 561 -20.78 6.04 15.56
CA ARG A 561 -19.75 6.52 14.64
C ARG A 561 -20.32 7.37 13.52
N ALA A 562 -21.38 6.93 12.84
CA ALA A 562 -21.98 7.71 11.77
C ALA A 562 -22.55 9.03 12.28
N SER A 563 -23.20 9.05 13.45
CA SER A 563 -23.74 10.26 14.07
C SER A 563 -22.63 11.23 14.48
N ALA A 564 -21.51 10.72 14.99
CA ALA A 564 -20.36 11.53 15.38
C ALA A 564 -19.67 12.14 14.17
N GLU A 565 -19.39 11.34 13.11
CA GLU A 565 -18.77 11.84 11.88
C GLU A 565 -19.63 12.91 11.17
N LEU A 566 -20.96 12.76 11.23
CA LEU A 566 -21.90 13.75 10.69
C LEU A 566 -22.11 14.94 11.60
N ASN A 567 -21.54 14.96 12.80
CA ASN A 567 -21.77 15.96 13.83
C ASN A 567 -23.27 16.21 14.11
N ARG A 568 -24.04 15.13 14.05
CA ARG A 568 -25.52 15.14 14.08
C ARG A 568 -26.08 15.85 15.31
N TYR A 569 -25.41 15.73 16.45
CA TYR A 569 -25.85 16.38 17.69
C TYR A 569 -25.86 17.91 17.55
N ASN A 570 -24.83 18.50 16.96
CA ASN A 570 -24.75 19.93 16.76
C ASN A 570 -25.80 20.41 15.75
N GLU A 571 -25.99 19.68 14.64
CA GLU A 571 -27.02 20.04 13.66
C GLU A 571 -28.44 19.96 14.23
N MET A 572 -28.73 18.96 15.08
CA MET A 572 -30.05 18.83 15.71
C MET A 572 -30.29 19.87 16.82
N LEU A 573 -29.25 20.25 17.58
CA LEU A 573 -29.34 21.24 18.65
C LEU A 573 -29.39 22.67 18.14
N HIS A 574 -28.75 22.96 17.01
CA HIS A 574 -28.57 24.28 16.43
C HIS A 574 -29.31 24.49 15.11
N ALA A 575 -30.13 23.50 14.69
CA ALA A 575 -30.95 23.65 13.49
C ALA A 575 -31.97 24.78 13.68
N ASP A 576 -31.78 25.88 12.96
CA ASP A 576 -32.80 26.90 12.85
C ASP A 576 -34.07 26.26 12.26
N LYS A 577 -35.24 26.75 12.69
CA LYS A 577 -36.53 26.20 12.22
C LYS A 577 -36.68 26.17 10.69
N ASP A 578 -35.93 27.01 9.99
CA ASP A 578 -35.95 27.18 8.55
C ASP A 578 -34.77 26.48 7.83
N ASP A 579 -33.72 26.10 8.54
CA ASP A 579 -32.55 25.42 7.96
C ASP A 579 -32.72 23.89 8.04
N LYS A 580 -33.33 23.35 6.98
CA LYS A 580 -33.52 21.90 6.83
C LYS A 580 -32.29 21.29 6.17
N SER A 581 -31.23 21.05 6.94
CA SER A 581 -30.09 20.29 6.45
C SER A 581 -30.51 18.92 5.93
N GLU A 582 -29.79 18.35 4.98
CA GLU A 582 -30.07 17.04 4.41
C GLU A 582 -30.09 15.94 5.49
N ILE A 583 -29.26 16.06 6.53
CA ILE A 583 -29.20 15.12 7.65
C ILE A 583 -30.51 15.15 8.45
N VAL A 584 -31.02 16.33 8.79
CA VAL A 584 -32.28 16.46 9.52
C VAL A 584 -33.44 15.91 8.70
N LYS A 585 -33.51 16.20 7.41
CA LYS A 585 -34.52 15.65 6.49
C LYS A 585 -34.41 14.13 6.39
N ALA A 586 -33.21 13.57 6.22
CA ALA A 586 -32.99 12.12 6.16
C ALA A 586 -33.42 11.43 7.44
N THR A 587 -33.11 11.99 8.60
CA THR A 587 -33.53 11.47 9.92
C THR A 587 -35.04 11.49 10.09
N GLN A 588 -35.69 12.57 9.70
CA GLN A 588 -37.16 12.70 9.79
C GLN A 588 -37.87 11.73 8.86
N SER A 589 -37.31 11.44 7.67
CA SER A 589 -37.90 10.56 6.68
C SER A 589 -37.68 9.07 6.96
N GLN A 590 -36.58 8.69 7.58
CA GLN A 590 -36.16 7.29 7.77
C GLN A 590 -36.20 6.81 9.23
N GLY A 591 -36.59 7.67 10.16
CA GLY A 591 -36.58 7.35 11.59
C GLY A 591 -35.17 7.27 12.16
N SER A 592 -34.77 6.09 12.67
CA SER A 592 -33.46 5.91 13.32
C SER A 592 -32.34 5.46 12.38
N GLU A 593 -32.63 5.08 11.14
CA GLU A 593 -31.63 4.58 10.20
C GLU A 593 -31.19 5.67 9.21
N LEU A 594 -29.90 6.04 9.23
CA LEU A 594 -29.32 6.93 8.24
C LEU A 594 -29.19 6.30 6.86
N LEU A 595 -28.93 4.97 6.83
CA LEU A 595 -28.96 4.12 5.64
C LEU A 595 -29.58 2.77 6.04
N PRO A 596 -30.34 2.12 5.15
CA PRO A 596 -30.95 0.83 5.46
C PRO A 596 -29.91 -0.30 5.39
N GLU A 597 -29.11 -0.48 6.44
CA GLU A 597 -28.04 -1.49 6.50
C GLU A 597 -28.52 -2.89 6.15
N GLY A 598 -29.71 -3.29 6.63
CA GLY A 598 -30.30 -4.57 6.30
C GLY A 598 -30.54 -4.79 4.80
N LYS A 599 -30.50 -3.76 3.99
CA LYS A 599 -30.65 -3.81 2.53
C LYS A 599 -29.32 -3.74 1.77
N ILE A 600 -28.19 -3.59 2.48
CA ILE A 600 -26.87 -3.60 1.84
C ILE A 600 -26.54 -5.03 1.41
N MET A 601 -26.33 -5.23 0.12
CA MET A 601 -25.92 -6.51 -0.46
C MET A 601 -24.40 -6.62 -0.57
N ILE A 602 -23.76 -5.55 -0.99
CA ILE A 602 -22.29 -5.42 -1.11
C ILE A 602 -21.84 -4.21 -0.31
N SER A 603 -20.80 -4.41 0.50
CA SER A 603 -20.02 -3.35 1.16
C SER A 603 -18.56 -3.69 1.04
N MET A 604 -17.85 -2.98 0.17
CA MET A 604 -16.44 -3.21 -0.16
C MET A 604 -15.60 -1.99 0.21
N SER A 605 -14.49 -2.25 0.91
CA SER A 605 -13.50 -1.23 1.27
C SER A 605 -12.10 -1.83 1.30
N ALA A 606 -11.09 -1.07 0.91
CA ALA A 606 -9.69 -1.51 0.94
C ALA A 606 -9.24 -2.01 2.33
N SER A 607 -9.83 -1.49 3.41
CA SER A 607 -9.55 -1.94 4.78
C SER A 607 -9.97 -3.38 5.08
N ALA A 608 -10.89 -3.95 4.29
CA ALA A 608 -11.41 -5.31 4.44
C ALA A 608 -10.66 -6.36 3.61
N ILE A 609 -9.49 -6.03 3.09
CA ILE A 609 -8.65 -6.95 2.33
C ILE A 609 -7.88 -7.86 3.28
N VAL A 610 -7.86 -9.15 2.94
CA VAL A 610 -7.11 -10.20 3.65
C VAL A 610 -6.09 -10.79 2.70
N ASN A 611 -4.83 -10.76 3.09
CA ASN A 611 -3.77 -11.38 2.32
C ASN A 611 -3.71 -12.92 2.51
N MET A 612 -2.88 -13.60 1.74
CA MET A 612 -2.67 -15.05 1.82
C MET A 612 -2.20 -15.54 3.21
N ASN A 613 -1.71 -14.65 4.04
CA ASN A 613 -1.24 -14.94 5.39
C ASN A 613 -2.33 -14.80 6.45
N GLY A 614 -3.56 -14.42 6.07
CA GLY A 614 -4.66 -14.17 7.00
C GLY A 614 -4.50 -12.85 7.76
N LEU A 615 -3.72 -11.91 7.23
CA LEU A 615 -3.60 -10.56 7.76
C LEU A 615 -4.58 -9.66 7.03
N LEU A 616 -5.42 -8.96 7.78
CA LEU A 616 -6.18 -7.82 7.29
C LEU A 616 -5.22 -6.70 6.89
N ALA A 617 -5.70 -5.82 6.06
CA ALA A 617 -4.98 -4.65 5.59
C ALA A 617 -4.39 -3.77 6.72
N ASN A 618 -5.05 -3.69 7.86
CA ASN A 618 -4.58 -2.98 9.06
C ASN A 618 -3.58 -3.78 9.94
N GLY A 619 -3.11 -4.93 9.46
CA GLY A 619 -2.15 -5.79 10.17
C GLY A 619 -2.76 -6.76 11.19
N ILE A 620 -4.08 -6.75 11.39
CA ILE A 620 -4.75 -7.69 12.32
C ILE A 620 -4.71 -9.10 11.73
N ASN A 621 -4.19 -10.05 12.50
CA ASN A 621 -4.22 -11.46 12.14
C ASN A 621 -5.59 -12.06 12.48
N ILE A 622 -6.30 -12.55 11.46
CA ILE A 622 -7.61 -13.16 11.64
C ILE A 622 -7.57 -14.68 11.76
N THR A 623 -6.41 -15.32 11.57
CA THR A 623 -6.29 -16.78 11.53
C THR A 623 -6.79 -17.45 12.80
N ASP A 624 -6.54 -16.84 13.97
CA ASP A 624 -6.96 -17.36 15.27
C ASP A 624 -8.45 -17.16 15.54
N MET A 625 -9.13 -16.34 14.73
CA MET A 625 -10.57 -16.05 14.81
C MET A 625 -11.37 -16.94 13.85
N LEU A 626 -10.71 -17.68 12.97
CA LEU A 626 -11.36 -18.50 11.96
C LEU A 626 -11.73 -19.89 12.50
N SER A 627 -12.93 -20.35 12.14
CA SER A 627 -13.26 -21.76 12.26
C SER A 627 -12.39 -22.58 11.29
N GLU A 628 -12.20 -23.88 11.58
CA GLU A 628 -11.41 -24.79 10.72
C GLU A 628 -11.87 -24.75 9.26
N LYS A 629 -13.18 -24.80 9.03
CA LYS A 629 -13.79 -24.70 7.70
C LYS A 629 -13.49 -23.37 7.01
N ALA A 630 -13.51 -22.25 7.74
CA ALA A 630 -13.21 -20.95 7.18
C ALA A 630 -11.70 -20.82 6.86
N ALA A 631 -10.84 -21.39 7.70
CA ALA A 631 -9.40 -21.42 7.46
C ALA A 631 -9.03 -22.23 6.21
N GLU A 632 -9.64 -23.39 6.00
CA GLU A 632 -9.47 -24.19 4.78
C GLU A 632 -9.97 -23.44 3.53
N HIS A 633 -11.14 -22.78 3.65
CA HIS A 633 -11.70 -22.03 2.54
C HIS A 633 -10.85 -20.80 2.18
N LEU A 634 -10.33 -20.08 3.19
CA LEU A 634 -9.37 -18.99 2.98
C LEU A 634 -8.13 -19.46 2.23
N GLN A 635 -7.57 -20.63 2.62
CA GLN A 635 -6.43 -21.20 1.91
C GLN A 635 -6.74 -21.54 0.46
N THR A 636 -7.96 -22.00 0.18
CA THR A 636 -8.41 -22.29 -1.18
C THR A 636 -8.55 -21.01 -2.00
N LEU A 637 -9.17 -19.97 -1.46
CA LEU A 637 -9.37 -18.69 -2.13
C LEU A 637 -8.04 -17.97 -2.41
N THR A 638 -7.07 -18.10 -1.50
CA THR A 638 -5.76 -17.44 -1.61
C THR A 638 -4.65 -18.34 -2.15
N ARG A 639 -5.01 -19.50 -2.73
CA ARG A 639 -4.06 -20.53 -3.21
C ARG A 639 -3.05 -19.99 -4.22
N ASN A 640 -3.46 -19.07 -5.06
CA ASN A 640 -2.61 -18.45 -6.09
C ASN A 640 -1.84 -17.23 -5.55
N GLY A 641 -1.85 -16.98 -4.23
CA GLY A 641 -1.22 -15.84 -3.61
C GLY A 641 -2.02 -14.54 -3.70
N ASN A 642 -3.15 -14.53 -4.39
CA ASN A 642 -4.00 -13.36 -4.51
C ASN A 642 -4.70 -13.06 -3.19
N PRO A 643 -4.76 -11.78 -2.77
CA PRO A 643 -5.56 -11.39 -1.63
C PRO A 643 -7.06 -11.51 -1.97
N ILE A 644 -7.90 -11.57 -0.93
CA ILE A 644 -9.35 -11.50 -1.05
C ILE A 644 -9.88 -10.24 -0.39
N LEU A 645 -11.01 -9.76 -0.88
CA LEU A 645 -11.73 -8.63 -0.29
C LEU A 645 -13.01 -9.15 0.40
N LEU A 646 -13.10 -8.96 1.72
CA LEU A 646 -14.28 -9.37 2.48
C LEU A 646 -15.45 -8.43 2.22
N ASN A 647 -16.63 -9.00 2.03
CA ASN A 647 -17.89 -8.25 1.99
C ASN A 647 -18.30 -7.86 3.42
N ALA A 648 -18.07 -6.62 3.80
CA ALA A 648 -18.36 -6.09 5.13
C ALA A 648 -19.87 -6.03 5.47
N ALA A 649 -20.77 -6.29 4.49
CA ALA A 649 -22.18 -6.49 4.73
C ALA A 649 -22.50 -7.83 5.47
N ARG A 650 -21.49 -8.65 5.73
CA ARG A 650 -21.64 -9.89 6.49
C ARG A 650 -21.32 -9.69 7.97
N PRO A 651 -22.11 -10.28 8.87
CA PRO A 651 -21.96 -10.00 10.31
C PRO A 651 -20.69 -10.61 10.91
N THR A 652 -20.16 -11.69 10.32
CA THR A 652 -18.98 -12.38 10.85
C THR A 652 -17.95 -12.67 9.75
N ILE A 653 -16.66 -12.69 10.12
CA ILE A 653 -15.57 -13.03 9.22
C ILE A 653 -15.70 -14.46 8.70
N ASN A 654 -16.13 -15.40 9.54
CA ASN A 654 -16.34 -16.79 9.14
C ASN A 654 -17.42 -16.90 8.03
N GLU A 655 -18.52 -16.18 8.17
CA GLU A 655 -19.56 -16.14 7.14
C GLU A 655 -19.04 -15.47 5.86
N ALA A 656 -18.33 -14.37 5.99
CA ALA A 656 -17.73 -13.67 4.84
C ALA A 656 -16.78 -14.57 4.04
N ILE A 657 -16.01 -15.44 4.69
CA ILE A 657 -15.09 -16.35 4.00
C ILE A 657 -15.80 -17.57 3.42
N THR A 658 -16.76 -18.15 4.14
CA THR A 658 -17.37 -19.45 3.76
C THR A 658 -18.51 -19.36 2.74
N ARG A 659 -19.06 -18.16 2.50
CA ARG A 659 -20.15 -17.95 1.55
C ARG A 659 -19.63 -17.40 0.23
N SER A 660 -20.20 -17.85 -0.89
CA SER A 660 -19.84 -17.39 -2.24
C SER A 660 -20.04 -15.89 -2.49
N TYR A 661 -20.87 -15.25 -1.67
CA TYR A 661 -21.16 -13.80 -1.68
C TYR A 661 -20.43 -13.04 -0.56
N GLY A 662 -19.57 -13.70 0.18
CA GLY A 662 -18.96 -13.11 1.36
C GLY A 662 -17.51 -12.63 1.14
N ALA A 663 -16.82 -13.19 0.14
CA ALA A 663 -15.47 -12.78 -0.22
C ALA A 663 -15.34 -12.63 -1.74
N ALA A 664 -14.74 -11.55 -2.17
CA ALA A 664 -14.39 -11.31 -3.57
C ALA A 664 -12.93 -11.67 -3.82
N VAL A 665 -12.68 -12.32 -4.95
CA VAL A 665 -11.33 -12.65 -5.42
C VAL A 665 -10.76 -11.45 -6.16
N ILE A 666 -9.49 -11.15 -5.91
CA ILE A 666 -8.78 -10.03 -6.54
C ILE A 666 -7.88 -10.60 -7.64
N THR A 667 -7.96 -10.04 -8.85
CA THR A 667 -7.17 -10.46 -10.01
C THR A 667 -6.48 -9.27 -10.67
N GLY A 668 -5.39 -9.50 -11.42
CA GLY A 668 -4.68 -8.46 -12.16
C GLY A 668 -3.81 -7.53 -11.31
N ASN A 669 -3.48 -7.93 -10.07
CA ASN A 669 -2.56 -7.24 -9.16
C ASN A 669 -2.89 -5.76 -8.92
N PRO A 670 -4.07 -5.40 -8.38
CA PRO A 670 -4.35 -4.02 -8.01
C PRO A 670 -3.41 -3.55 -6.90
N ILE A 671 -3.15 -2.26 -6.89
CA ILE A 671 -2.33 -1.62 -5.85
C ILE A 671 -3.24 -1.26 -4.68
N LEU A 672 -2.88 -1.73 -3.49
CA LEU A 672 -3.61 -1.45 -2.27
C LEU A 672 -2.93 -0.30 -1.55
N THR A 673 -3.58 0.84 -1.50
CA THR A 673 -3.10 2.00 -0.75
C THR A 673 -3.88 2.08 0.55
N LEU A 674 -3.21 1.75 1.66
CA LEU A 674 -3.78 1.87 3.00
C LEU A 674 -3.20 3.11 3.65
N THR A 675 -3.95 4.18 3.61
CA THR A 675 -3.57 5.41 4.28
C THR A 675 -4.00 5.37 5.74
N HIS A 676 -3.07 5.57 6.66
CA HIS A 676 -3.35 5.82 8.06
C HIS A 676 -3.24 7.33 8.30
N GLY A 677 -4.36 8.00 8.50
CA GLY A 677 -4.36 9.45 8.68
C GLY A 677 -3.46 9.88 9.83
N LEU A 678 -2.53 10.79 9.59
CA LEU A 678 -1.68 11.38 10.63
C LEU A 678 -2.50 12.17 11.67
N ASP A 679 -3.66 12.67 11.28
CA ASP A 679 -4.64 13.31 12.16
C ASP A 679 -5.22 12.31 13.18
N ASP A 680 -5.62 11.11 12.73
CA ASP A 680 -6.05 10.02 13.64
C ASP A 680 -4.89 9.52 14.50
N GLY A 681 -3.68 9.40 13.92
CA GLY A 681 -2.46 9.06 14.64
C GLY A 681 -2.14 10.06 15.75
N SER A 682 -2.29 11.37 15.50
CA SER A 682 -2.07 12.40 16.49
C SER A 682 -3.02 12.29 17.67
N TRP A 683 -4.27 11.91 17.42
CA TRP A 683 -5.25 11.64 18.48
C TRP A 683 -4.87 10.43 19.33
N GLN A 684 -4.36 9.35 18.70
CA GLN A 684 -3.98 8.11 19.38
C GLN A 684 -2.76 8.26 20.31
N ILE A 685 -1.82 9.14 20.00
CA ILE A 685 -0.62 9.39 20.82
C ILE A 685 -0.85 10.34 22.02
N GLY A 686 -2.09 10.68 22.33
CA GLY A 686 -2.46 11.50 23.47
C GLY A 686 -3.25 12.76 23.13
N GLY A 687 -3.70 12.83 21.88
CA GLY A 687 -4.56 13.92 21.39
C GLY A 687 -3.79 15.11 20.84
N CYS A 688 -4.46 15.86 19.99
CA CYS A 688 -3.88 17.04 19.35
C CYS A 688 -3.51 18.14 20.33
N LEU A 689 -4.23 18.25 21.46
CA LEU A 689 -4.09 19.38 22.37
C LEU A 689 -2.68 19.46 22.97
N PRO A 690 -2.15 18.49 23.74
CA PRO A 690 -0.86 18.63 24.39
C PRO A 690 0.31 18.71 23.40
N ILE A 691 0.26 17.93 22.31
CA ILE A 691 1.37 17.82 21.38
C ILE A 691 1.42 19.04 20.46
N ASN A 692 0.29 19.41 19.83
CA ASN A 692 0.26 20.56 18.94
C ASN A 692 0.46 21.88 19.69
N MET A 693 -0.05 22.01 20.94
CA MET A 693 0.25 23.18 21.78
C MET A 693 1.75 23.30 22.10
N LYS A 694 2.43 22.15 22.32
CA LYS A 694 3.89 22.13 22.49
C LYS A 694 4.63 22.53 21.21
N ILE A 695 4.17 22.09 20.04
CA ILE A 695 4.73 22.51 18.74
C ILE A 695 4.57 24.03 18.56
N ILE A 696 3.39 24.60 18.89
CA ILE A 696 3.17 26.05 18.84
C ILE A 696 4.08 26.77 19.85
N GLN A 697 4.21 26.23 21.06
CA GLN A 697 5.09 26.79 22.08
C GLN A 697 6.56 26.79 21.67
N SER A 698 7.01 25.77 20.91
CA SER A 698 8.40 25.67 20.42
C SER A 698 8.74 26.64 19.29
N ALA A 699 7.74 27.23 18.63
CA ALA A 699 7.95 28.14 17.51
C ALA A 699 8.80 29.36 17.91
N SER A 700 9.89 29.61 17.18
CA SER A 700 10.84 30.70 17.44
C SER A 700 10.73 31.86 16.43
N THR A 701 10.13 31.61 15.26
CA THR A 701 9.95 32.59 14.18
C THR A 701 8.47 32.74 13.82
N ALA A 702 8.13 33.82 13.13
CA ALA A 702 6.75 34.07 12.68
C ALA A 702 6.27 32.95 11.73
N ASP A 703 7.11 32.52 10.78
CA ASP A 703 6.77 31.46 9.81
C ASP A 703 6.61 30.11 10.51
N SER A 704 7.47 29.79 11.49
CA SER A 704 7.33 28.59 12.32
C SER A 704 6.06 28.61 13.15
N LEU A 705 5.63 29.78 13.65
CA LEU A 705 4.39 29.92 14.39
C LEU A 705 3.17 29.69 13.49
N VAL A 706 3.15 30.29 12.29
CA VAL A 706 2.07 30.09 11.31
C VAL A 706 1.96 28.60 10.94
N THR A 707 3.07 27.97 10.56
CA THR A 707 3.11 26.54 10.24
C THR A 707 2.63 25.68 11.41
N SER A 708 3.00 26.01 12.66
CA SER A 708 2.58 25.27 13.84
C SER A 708 1.07 25.40 14.12
N VAL A 709 0.49 26.58 13.87
CA VAL A 709 -0.96 26.80 13.98
C VAL A 709 -1.72 26.07 12.87
N GLU A 710 -1.19 26.11 11.64
CA GLU A 710 -1.76 25.35 10.52
C GLU A 710 -1.75 23.85 10.79
N LEU A 711 -0.66 23.31 11.38
CA LEU A 711 -0.60 21.90 11.81
C LEU A 711 -1.75 21.54 12.76
N LEU A 712 -2.01 22.38 13.78
CA LEU A 712 -3.12 22.15 14.69
C LEU A 712 -4.46 22.10 13.92
N PHE A 713 -4.72 23.09 13.05
CA PHE A 713 -5.97 23.13 12.30
C PHE A 713 -6.09 21.98 11.31
N GLN A 714 -4.99 21.53 10.71
CA GLN A 714 -5.01 20.33 9.87
C GLN A 714 -5.32 19.05 10.66
N CYS A 715 -4.92 18.94 11.93
CA CYS A 715 -5.31 17.83 12.79
C CYS A 715 -6.79 17.88 13.21
N ILE A 716 -7.39 19.07 13.28
CA ILE A 716 -8.80 19.28 13.67
C ILE A 716 -9.73 19.08 12.46
N LEU A 717 -9.33 19.57 11.28
CA LEU A 717 -10.14 19.56 10.08
C LEU A 717 -10.53 18.12 9.68
N ASP A 718 -11.82 17.87 9.53
CA ASP A 718 -12.40 16.57 9.17
C ASP A 718 -12.11 15.45 10.21
N ASN A 719 -11.74 15.80 11.45
CA ASN A 719 -11.54 14.86 12.53
C ASN A 719 -12.37 15.27 13.75
N TRP A 720 -13.55 14.67 13.88
CA TRP A 720 -14.50 15.01 14.95
C TRP A 720 -13.95 14.77 16.36
N ARG A 721 -13.08 13.73 16.55
CA ARG A 721 -12.49 13.43 17.86
C ARG A 721 -11.58 14.54 18.33
N THR A 722 -10.76 15.04 17.42
CA THR A 722 -9.84 16.14 17.70
C THR A 722 -10.58 17.45 17.93
N SER A 723 -11.64 17.69 17.14
CA SER A 723 -12.54 18.85 17.32
C SER A 723 -13.22 18.80 18.68
N GLU A 724 -13.75 17.66 19.10
CA GLU A 724 -14.41 17.48 20.40
C GLU A 724 -13.46 17.73 21.58
N VAL A 725 -12.22 17.25 21.51
CA VAL A 725 -11.19 17.51 22.54
C VAL A 725 -10.89 19.00 22.63
N MET A 726 -10.76 19.69 21.50
CA MET A 726 -10.53 21.14 21.49
C MET A 726 -11.66 21.93 22.17
N GLU A 727 -12.89 21.50 22.01
CA GLU A 727 -14.05 22.12 22.66
C GLU A 727 -14.13 21.77 24.16
N LYS A 728 -14.04 20.49 24.51
CA LYS A 728 -14.21 20.03 25.91
C LYS A 728 -13.09 20.46 26.82
N ASP A 729 -11.86 20.48 26.38
CA ASP A 729 -10.67 20.74 27.17
C ASP A 729 -10.22 22.20 27.08
N ASN A 730 -11.10 23.11 26.65
CA ASN A 730 -10.80 24.53 26.46
C ASN A 730 -9.57 24.81 25.59
N GLY A 731 -9.37 23.99 24.54
CA GLY A 731 -8.22 24.09 23.66
C GLY A 731 -8.06 25.41 22.94
N PHE A 732 -9.17 26.04 22.53
CA PHE A 732 -9.14 27.35 21.89
C PHE A 732 -8.74 28.45 22.90
N GLY A 733 -9.11 28.33 24.20
CA GLY A 733 -8.66 29.22 25.26
C GLY A 733 -7.14 29.12 25.50
N ILE A 734 -6.61 27.87 25.53
CA ILE A 734 -5.17 27.60 25.64
C ILE A 734 -4.42 28.18 24.43
N LEU A 735 -4.93 27.97 23.23
CA LEU A 735 -4.37 28.51 22.00
C LEU A 735 -4.29 30.03 22.04
N ALA A 736 -5.36 30.71 22.49
CA ALA A 736 -5.40 32.17 22.62
C ALA A 736 -4.34 32.70 23.60
N VAL A 737 -4.10 32.01 24.72
CA VAL A 737 -3.03 32.36 25.67
C VAL A 737 -1.65 32.20 25.02
N LEU A 738 -1.38 31.06 24.37
CA LEU A 738 -0.11 30.82 23.70
C LEU A 738 0.18 31.82 22.57
N LEU A 739 -0.83 32.15 21.76
CA LEU A 739 -0.69 33.18 20.72
C LEU A 739 -0.40 34.58 21.31
N ARG A 740 -1.03 34.92 22.44
CA ARG A 740 -0.73 36.18 23.14
C ARG A 740 0.72 36.24 23.63
N GLU A 741 1.25 35.14 24.18
CA GLU A 741 2.65 35.04 24.58
C GLU A 741 3.63 35.21 23.42
N LYS A 742 3.22 34.75 22.23
CA LYS A 742 4.01 34.81 20.98
C LYS A 742 3.84 36.11 20.16
N LEU A 743 3.01 37.04 20.59
CA LEU A 743 2.78 38.32 19.90
C LEU A 743 4.07 39.12 19.66
N GLY A 744 5.07 39.03 20.54
CA GLY A 744 6.37 39.64 20.35
C GLY A 744 7.15 39.10 19.15
N ILE A 745 6.99 37.82 18.79
CA ILE A 745 7.59 37.21 17.62
C ILE A 745 6.94 37.76 16.34
N TYR A 746 5.63 37.93 16.35
CA TYR A 746 4.84 38.40 15.21
C TYR A 746 5.15 39.86 14.84
N THR A 747 5.34 40.73 15.84
CA THR A 747 5.62 42.16 15.63
C THR A 747 7.05 42.42 15.16
N SER A 748 8.00 41.56 15.51
CA SER A 748 9.41 41.69 15.04
C SER A 748 9.63 41.23 13.60
N GLY A 749 8.78 40.37 13.06
CA GLY A 749 8.86 39.89 11.67
C GLY A 749 8.25 40.84 10.63
N SER A 750 7.30 41.69 11.01
CA SER A 750 6.58 42.59 10.08
C SER A 750 7.33 43.92 9.79
N GLY A 751 8.47 44.16 10.45
CA GLY A 751 9.24 45.40 10.31
C GLY A 751 10.19 45.49 9.13
N SER A 752 10.43 44.42 8.32
CA SER A 752 11.48 44.43 7.31
C SER A 752 11.02 44.38 5.85
N ASN A 753 9.73 44.29 5.54
CA ASN A 753 9.26 44.27 4.15
C ASN A 753 7.95 45.02 3.90
N ARG A 754 7.92 46.33 4.22
CA ARG A 754 7.01 47.29 3.59
C ARG A 754 7.67 48.66 3.55
N THR A 755 8.52 48.86 2.61
CA THR A 755 8.73 50.12 1.89
C THR A 755 8.73 49.86 0.42
#